data_dbb7c26123253501557c0e10dc1cfef0
#
_entry.id   dbb7c26123253501557c0e10dc1cfef0
#
_cell.length_a   1.000
_cell.length_b   1.000
_cell.length_c   1.000
_cell.angle_alpha   90.00
_cell.angle_beta   90.00
_cell.angle_gamma   90.00
#
_symmetry.space_group_name_H-M   'P 1'
#
loop_
_entity.id
_entity.type
_entity.pdbx_description
1 polymer ?
#
loop_
_entity_poly.entity_id
_entity_poly.type
_entity_poly.pdbx_seq_one_letter_code
_entity_poly.pdbx_strand_id
1 'polypeptide(L)'
;MGRLLDFYATQIRVLREWQGGPVSLLKRLVITLVVATLSFLATAAVLSSRMTVDRPRDAALAVFLMALFNAAIRPVVLVFAAQISLVLTGLLVLVLQVVAFLVVAQWAPGVHVDGFVVALVGSFIYAIINTVLTGILGVDSGGSYYGLLVQRLLVKSAKGHSDQPGLVIIQIDGLAHPILAGRIRAGSVNTLASWIREGTHKLSRWEAILPSMTSASQAGILHGNNDGIPAFRWYERDRKHLMASSNPADATLIVSRVSNGQGLLSNNGASICNLVTGDATRSYLTTAAIKAEGGGIGDSQAFRSFFFSPSGYLRSFTLFLGELFKEMYQARRTRRAGIRPQMHRGMKYAGMRAASNVLLRDVNTSLIIEEMYRGTNVIYADFTDYDELAHHCGPERVESFEALDGVDRAIATLAKATEEAPRPYKFVILSDHGQSLGETFKQRYGKSLGETILELMSGRATLVQTTTKAEGSTFVNAFLSEITSSQGVGPTVARAALKNKTTDGVVDLDADVEVPVSDPSAIAVVGSGNLGLVWFTGNDQRLTVEELEELHPGLVASVAAHPGVGLVMVRSKARGAVVFGPKGTRYLDQDRVEGEDPTELFGPHTVMSLMREDAMTHAPDLLLLSQYDPELGEVAAFEELIGSHGGLGGPQTEPFILHPIEWELDEEIPLGAPAIYRNLRRWLESIGIPLGAPKADARTTVAEETAPRAAVVV
;
A
#
# COMPACT_ATOMS: atom_id res chain seq x y z
N MET A 1 -33.74 -10.66 13.85
CA MET A 1 -34.65 -11.23 12.85
C MET A 1 -34.74 -10.37 11.59
N GLY A 2 -34.91 -9.05 11.64
CA GLY A 2 -34.98 -8.17 10.45
C GLY A 2 -33.77 -8.28 9.54
N ARG A 3 -32.53 -8.20 10.06
CA ARG A 3 -31.28 -8.31 9.26
C ARG A 3 -31.15 -9.65 8.51
N LEU A 4 -31.65 -10.74 9.06
CA LEU A 4 -31.64 -12.05 8.42
C LEU A 4 -32.66 -12.13 7.27
N LEU A 5 -33.86 -11.58 7.48
CA LEU A 5 -34.87 -11.48 6.43
C LEU A 5 -34.41 -10.57 5.29
N ASP A 6 -33.77 -9.45 5.59
CA ASP A 6 -33.18 -8.55 4.59
C ASP A 6 -32.05 -9.23 3.81
N PHE A 7 -31.24 -10.05 4.47
CA PHE A 7 -30.19 -10.83 3.80
C PHE A 7 -30.79 -11.80 2.78
N TYR A 8 -31.77 -12.64 3.19
CA TYR A 8 -32.39 -13.60 2.28
C TYR A 8 -33.22 -12.91 1.19
N ALA A 9 -33.92 -11.84 1.50
CA ALA A 9 -34.65 -11.05 0.50
C ALA A 9 -33.69 -10.48 -0.56
N THR A 10 -32.51 -10.00 -0.14
CA THR A 10 -31.48 -9.51 -1.05
C THR A 10 -30.93 -10.64 -1.92
N GLN A 11 -30.66 -11.84 -1.35
CA GLN A 11 -30.18 -12.99 -2.13
C GLN A 11 -31.21 -13.43 -3.18
N ILE A 12 -32.49 -13.53 -2.79
CA ILE A 12 -33.59 -13.89 -3.71
C ILE A 12 -33.70 -12.87 -4.84
N ARG A 13 -33.61 -11.58 -4.51
CA ARG A 13 -33.66 -10.49 -5.49
C ARG A 13 -32.48 -10.57 -6.47
N VAL A 14 -31.25 -10.77 -5.99
CA VAL A 14 -30.05 -10.99 -6.83
C VAL A 14 -30.21 -12.17 -7.78
N LEU A 15 -30.79 -13.28 -7.32
CA LEU A 15 -31.08 -14.44 -8.18
C LEU A 15 -32.16 -14.16 -9.23
N ARG A 16 -33.18 -13.37 -8.86
CA ARG A 16 -34.32 -13.02 -9.73
C ARG A 16 -33.92 -12.00 -10.80
N GLU A 17 -33.06 -11.05 -10.44
CA GLU A 17 -32.57 -9.96 -11.29
C GLU A 17 -31.17 -10.28 -11.87
N TRP A 18 -30.89 -11.59 -12.12
CA TRP A 18 -29.58 -12.02 -12.61
C TRP A 18 -29.31 -11.48 -14.01
N GLN A 19 -28.19 -10.78 -14.17
CA GLN A 19 -27.74 -10.28 -15.46
C GLN A 19 -27.41 -11.44 -16.41
N GLY A 20 -27.84 -11.32 -17.66
CA GLY A 20 -27.78 -12.40 -18.64
C GLY A 20 -28.94 -13.40 -18.58
N GLY A 21 -29.92 -13.18 -17.70
CA GLY A 21 -31.18 -13.93 -17.63
C GLY A 21 -31.06 -15.34 -17.00
N PRO A 22 -32.17 -16.05 -16.88
CA PRO A 22 -32.25 -17.34 -16.17
C PRO A 22 -31.40 -18.46 -16.80
N VAL A 23 -31.19 -18.43 -18.11
CA VAL A 23 -30.38 -19.43 -18.81
C VAL A 23 -28.90 -19.28 -18.44
N SER A 24 -28.40 -18.05 -18.35
CA SER A 24 -27.02 -17.78 -17.93
C SER A 24 -26.80 -18.20 -16.47
N LEU A 25 -27.75 -17.93 -15.58
CA LEU A 25 -27.73 -18.38 -14.20
C LEU A 25 -27.69 -19.91 -14.09
N LEU A 26 -28.58 -20.61 -14.83
CA LEU A 26 -28.63 -22.07 -14.83
C LEU A 26 -27.31 -22.68 -15.35
N LYS A 27 -26.79 -22.16 -16.47
CA LYS A 27 -25.50 -22.59 -17.03
C LYS A 27 -24.37 -22.46 -16.02
N ARG A 28 -24.31 -21.35 -15.30
CA ARG A 28 -23.32 -21.11 -14.25
C ARG A 28 -23.47 -22.08 -13.08
N LEU A 29 -24.69 -22.27 -12.58
CA LEU A 29 -24.96 -23.22 -11.49
C LEU A 29 -24.53 -24.63 -11.84
N VAL A 30 -24.81 -25.09 -13.08
CA VAL A 30 -24.41 -26.42 -13.57
C VAL A 30 -22.88 -26.53 -13.63
N ILE A 31 -22.19 -25.54 -14.20
CA ILE A 31 -20.71 -25.55 -14.28
C ILE A 31 -20.11 -25.57 -12.87
N THR A 32 -20.60 -24.73 -11.97
CA THR A 32 -20.11 -24.70 -10.58
C THR A 32 -20.33 -26.05 -9.88
N LEU A 33 -21.48 -26.69 -10.07
CA LEU A 33 -21.78 -28.00 -9.50
C LEU A 33 -20.83 -29.08 -10.06
N VAL A 34 -20.56 -29.07 -11.36
CA VAL A 34 -19.63 -30.00 -12.01
C VAL A 34 -18.21 -29.82 -11.45
N VAL A 35 -17.71 -28.59 -11.40
CA VAL A 35 -16.35 -28.30 -10.86
C VAL A 35 -16.25 -28.70 -9.41
N ALA A 36 -17.22 -28.35 -8.59
CA ALA A 36 -17.26 -28.72 -7.18
C ALA A 36 -17.33 -30.25 -6.97
N THR A 37 -18.08 -30.96 -7.82
CA THR A 37 -18.13 -32.43 -7.81
C THR A 37 -16.78 -33.05 -8.16
N LEU A 38 -16.10 -32.55 -9.19
CA LEU A 38 -14.77 -33.00 -9.57
C LEU A 38 -13.76 -32.75 -8.44
N SER A 39 -13.86 -31.58 -7.80
CA SER A 39 -13.02 -31.24 -6.64
C SER A 39 -13.26 -32.19 -5.46
N PHE A 40 -14.51 -32.56 -5.21
CA PHE A 40 -14.86 -33.50 -4.14
C PHE A 40 -14.35 -34.92 -4.43
N LEU A 41 -14.48 -35.41 -5.65
CA LEU A 41 -13.93 -36.69 -6.10
C LEU A 41 -12.39 -36.72 -6.02
N ALA A 42 -11.73 -35.65 -6.43
CA ALA A 42 -10.28 -35.53 -6.32
C ALA A 42 -9.84 -35.51 -4.85
N THR A 43 -10.58 -34.86 -3.97
CA THR A 43 -10.33 -34.87 -2.52
C THR A 43 -10.45 -36.28 -1.95
N ALA A 44 -11.49 -37.04 -2.33
CA ALA A 44 -11.67 -38.42 -1.93
C ALA A 44 -10.51 -39.30 -2.44
N ALA A 45 -10.06 -39.11 -3.68
CA ALA A 45 -8.93 -39.82 -4.25
C ALA A 45 -7.62 -39.55 -3.48
N VAL A 46 -7.37 -38.31 -3.03
CA VAL A 46 -6.20 -37.95 -2.22
C VAL A 46 -6.25 -38.59 -0.84
N LEU A 47 -7.44 -38.66 -0.23
CA LEU A 47 -7.64 -39.24 1.11
C LEU A 47 -8.00 -40.73 1.10
N SER A 48 -7.96 -41.39 0.00
CA SER A 48 -8.38 -42.72 -0.49
C SER A 48 -8.74 -43.77 0.53
N SER A 49 -8.06 -43.88 1.69
CA SER A 49 -8.33 -44.87 2.74
C SER A 49 -9.25 -44.38 3.86
N ARG A 50 -9.48 -43.06 3.95
CA ARG A 50 -10.22 -42.41 5.03
C ARG A 50 -11.43 -41.58 4.56
N MET A 51 -11.52 -41.37 3.26
CA MET A 51 -12.66 -40.74 2.61
C MET A 51 -12.97 -41.48 1.31
N THR A 52 -14.15 -42.10 1.22
CA THR A 52 -14.56 -42.88 0.05
C THR A 52 -15.87 -42.36 -0.52
N VAL A 53 -16.00 -42.50 -1.85
CA VAL A 53 -17.20 -42.15 -2.59
C VAL A 53 -17.50 -43.31 -3.58
N ASP A 54 -18.65 -43.93 -3.43
CA ASP A 54 -19.00 -45.16 -4.20
C ASP A 54 -19.22 -44.86 -5.67
N ARG A 55 -19.90 -43.74 -5.99
CA ARG A 55 -20.25 -43.38 -7.37
C ARG A 55 -20.16 -41.85 -7.57
N PRO A 56 -19.82 -41.36 -8.78
CA PRO A 56 -19.75 -39.93 -9.06
C PRO A 56 -21.04 -39.14 -8.76
N ARG A 57 -22.21 -39.79 -8.93
CA ARG A 57 -23.51 -39.19 -8.57
C ARG A 57 -23.65 -38.91 -7.07
N ASP A 58 -23.02 -39.73 -6.23
CA ASP A 58 -23.09 -39.61 -4.78
C ASP A 58 -22.24 -38.42 -4.34
N ALA A 59 -21.11 -38.16 -5.02
CA ALA A 59 -20.33 -36.93 -4.88
C ALA A 59 -21.13 -35.68 -5.31
N ALA A 60 -21.85 -35.75 -6.44
CA ALA A 60 -22.70 -34.63 -6.90
C ALA A 60 -23.82 -34.32 -5.89
N LEU A 61 -24.46 -35.36 -5.34
CA LEU A 61 -25.45 -35.21 -4.28
C LEU A 61 -24.82 -34.59 -3.01
N ALA A 62 -23.66 -35.07 -2.59
CA ALA A 62 -22.92 -34.53 -1.45
C ALA A 62 -22.63 -33.04 -1.63
N VAL A 63 -22.09 -32.64 -2.78
CA VAL A 63 -21.81 -31.22 -3.09
C VAL A 63 -23.10 -30.38 -3.13
N PHE A 64 -24.18 -30.93 -3.68
CA PHE A 64 -25.49 -30.24 -3.69
C PHE A 64 -26.02 -30.04 -2.26
N LEU A 65 -25.94 -31.06 -1.40
CA LEU A 65 -26.33 -30.97 0.01
C LEU A 65 -25.42 -29.97 0.78
N MET A 66 -24.12 -29.96 0.50
CA MET A 66 -23.20 -28.95 1.04
C MET A 66 -23.60 -27.54 0.62
N ALA A 67 -23.95 -27.35 -0.63
CA ALA A 67 -24.40 -26.05 -1.13
C ALA A 67 -25.71 -25.60 -0.43
N LEU A 68 -26.64 -26.52 -0.26
CA LEU A 68 -27.90 -26.27 0.45
C LEU A 68 -27.68 -25.96 1.94
N PHE A 69 -26.84 -26.73 2.63
CA PHE A 69 -26.43 -26.47 4.01
C PHE A 69 -25.80 -25.08 4.16
N ASN A 70 -24.85 -24.77 3.29
CA ASN A 70 -24.20 -23.46 3.27
C ASN A 70 -25.19 -22.33 2.97
N ALA A 71 -26.15 -22.53 2.07
CA ALA A 71 -27.16 -21.53 1.76
C ALA A 71 -28.16 -21.28 2.93
N ALA A 72 -28.49 -22.33 3.69
CA ALA A 72 -29.49 -22.26 4.74
C ALA A 72 -28.89 -21.87 6.13
N ILE A 73 -27.82 -22.53 6.53
CA ILE A 73 -27.32 -22.43 7.92
C ILE A 73 -26.25 -21.35 8.06
N ARG A 74 -25.36 -21.25 7.08
CA ARG A 74 -24.23 -20.34 7.14
C ARG A 74 -24.62 -18.85 7.30
N PRO A 75 -25.63 -18.30 6.59
CA PRO A 75 -26.06 -16.91 6.79
C PRO A 75 -26.60 -16.65 8.20
N VAL A 76 -27.31 -17.63 8.77
CA VAL A 76 -27.83 -17.52 10.14
C VAL A 76 -26.68 -17.39 11.13
N VAL A 77 -25.72 -18.32 11.07
CA VAL A 77 -24.57 -18.30 11.96
C VAL A 77 -23.72 -17.05 11.76
N LEU A 78 -23.50 -16.61 10.51
CA LEU A 78 -22.71 -15.42 10.20
C LEU A 78 -23.37 -14.12 10.67
N VAL A 79 -24.68 -13.97 10.57
CA VAL A 79 -25.39 -12.77 11.07
C VAL A 79 -25.24 -12.65 12.59
N PHE A 80 -25.21 -13.77 13.33
CA PHE A 80 -24.98 -13.77 14.77
C PHE A 80 -23.48 -13.61 15.09
N ALA A 81 -22.60 -14.33 14.41
CA ALA A 81 -21.15 -14.30 14.63
C ALA A 81 -20.54 -12.93 14.29
N ALA A 82 -21.05 -12.26 13.27
CA ALA A 82 -20.60 -10.93 12.86
C ALA A 82 -20.81 -9.84 13.93
N GLN A 83 -21.79 -10.04 14.79
CA GLN A 83 -22.01 -9.16 15.95
C GLN A 83 -20.99 -9.39 17.05
N ILE A 84 -20.27 -10.54 17.00
CA ILE A 84 -19.35 -10.98 18.02
C ILE A 84 -17.89 -10.74 17.60
N SER A 85 -17.46 -11.18 16.42
CA SER A 85 -16.05 -11.10 16.03
C SER A 85 -15.80 -11.43 14.55
N LEU A 86 -14.95 -10.63 13.89
CA LEU A 86 -14.47 -10.93 12.54
C LEU A 86 -13.59 -12.20 12.51
N VAL A 87 -12.65 -12.31 13.45
CA VAL A 87 -11.78 -13.48 13.58
C VAL A 87 -12.60 -14.71 13.96
N LEU A 88 -13.52 -14.58 14.90
CA LEU A 88 -14.44 -15.66 15.28
C LEU A 88 -15.35 -16.03 14.10
N THR A 89 -15.79 -15.05 13.32
CA THR A 89 -16.58 -15.31 12.10
C THR A 89 -15.77 -16.12 11.09
N GLY A 90 -14.49 -15.78 10.87
CA GLY A 90 -13.59 -16.55 10.01
C GLY A 90 -13.37 -17.98 10.54
N LEU A 91 -13.11 -18.12 11.82
CA LEU A 91 -12.97 -19.43 12.46
C LEU A 91 -14.26 -20.25 12.36
N LEU A 92 -15.40 -19.64 12.62
CA LEU A 92 -16.71 -20.27 12.48
C LEU A 92 -17.03 -20.69 11.04
N VAL A 93 -16.59 -19.91 10.05
CA VAL A 93 -16.72 -20.31 8.64
C VAL A 93 -15.95 -21.60 8.36
N LEU A 94 -14.74 -21.73 8.88
CA LEU A 94 -13.95 -22.95 8.76
C LEU A 94 -14.63 -24.11 9.49
N VAL A 95 -15.07 -23.90 10.72
CA VAL A 95 -15.80 -24.92 11.50
C VAL A 95 -17.08 -25.34 10.80
N LEU A 96 -17.86 -24.39 10.26
CA LEU A 96 -19.08 -24.69 9.48
C LEU A 96 -18.76 -25.52 8.23
N GLN A 97 -17.64 -25.27 7.58
CA GLN A 97 -17.22 -26.07 6.41
C GLN A 97 -16.93 -27.52 6.82
N VAL A 98 -16.24 -27.72 7.95
CA VAL A 98 -15.99 -29.06 8.51
C VAL A 98 -17.29 -29.73 8.92
N VAL A 99 -18.18 -29.01 9.59
CA VAL A 99 -19.51 -29.51 9.97
C VAL A 99 -20.33 -29.89 8.73
N ALA A 100 -20.28 -29.06 7.69
CA ALA A 100 -20.95 -29.38 6.41
C ALA A 100 -20.43 -30.70 5.81
N PHE A 101 -19.13 -30.95 5.83
CA PHE A 101 -18.54 -32.21 5.40
C PHE A 101 -19.05 -33.42 6.22
N LEU A 102 -19.08 -33.28 7.53
CA LEU A 102 -19.54 -34.35 8.45
C LEU A 102 -21.05 -34.62 8.29
N VAL A 103 -21.87 -33.58 8.23
CA VAL A 103 -23.32 -33.69 8.05
C VAL A 103 -23.64 -34.33 6.71
N VAL A 104 -22.94 -33.92 5.65
CA VAL A 104 -23.15 -34.46 4.31
C VAL A 104 -22.70 -35.92 4.22
N ALA A 105 -21.60 -36.31 4.89
CA ALA A 105 -21.15 -37.70 4.96
C ALA A 105 -22.21 -38.62 5.65
N GLN A 106 -23.03 -38.08 6.54
CA GLN A 106 -24.12 -38.84 7.17
C GLN A 106 -25.39 -38.92 6.29
N TRP A 107 -25.63 -37.93 5.44
CA TRP A 107 -26.87 -37.80 4.69
C TRP A 107 -26.73 -38.20 3.20
N ALA A 108 -25.52 -38.17 2.65
CA ALA A 108 -25.26 -38.58 1.27
C ALA A 108 -24.96 -40.07 1.19
N PRO A 109 -25.84 -40.90 0.57
CA PRO A 109 -25.55 -42.31 0.37
C PRO A 109 -24.26 -42.50 -0.41
N GLY A 110 -23.42 -43.46 -0.01
CA GLY A 110 -22.15 -43.78 -0.67
C GLY A 110 -21.01 -42.79 -0.46
N VAL A 111 -21.10 -41.90 0.53
CA VAL A 111 -20.01 -41.02 0.97
C VAL A 111 -19.66 -41.35 2.42
N HIS A 112 -18.40 -41.74 2.65
CA HIS A 112 -17.87 -42.06 3.98
C HIS A 112 -16.67 -41.17 4.32
N VAL A 113 -16.64 -40.59 5.53
CA VAL A 113 -15.57 -39.75 6.05
C VAL A 113 -15.23 -40.19 7.48
N ASP A 114 -13.98 -40.59 7.72
CA ASP A 114 -13.50 -41.12 8.97
C ASP A 114 -13.25 -40.03 10.03
N GLY A 115 -14.31 -39.45 10.57
CA GLY A 115 -14.27 -38.58 11.73
C GLY A 115 -13.84 -37.13 11.44
N PHE A 116 -13.74 -36.36 12.53
CA PHE A 116 -13.54 -34.90 12.46
C PHE A 116 -12.21 -34.47 11.80
N VAL A 117 -11.10 -35.15 12.08
CA VAL A 117 -9.78 -34.79 11.55
C VAL A 117 -9.74 -34.98 10.03
N VAL A 118 -10.34 -36.06 9.52
CA VAL A 118 -10.42 -36.34 8.08
C VAL A 118 -11.33 -35.32 7.39
N ALA A 119 -12.45 -34.94 8.02
CA ALA A 119 -13.34 -33.90 7.51
C ALA A 119 -12.64 -32.52 7.48
N LEU A 120 -11.84 -32.21 8.50
CA LEU A 120 -11.05 -30.98 8.55
C LEU A 120 -10.02 -30.94 7.40
N VAL A 121 -9.18 -31.98 7.29
CA VAL A 121 -8.18 -32.08 6.22
C VAL A 121 -8.84 -32.13 4.84
N GLY A 122 -9.91 -32.90 4.70
CA GLY A 122 -10.70 -33.00 3.47
C GLY A 122 -11.31 -31.69 3.03
N SER A 123 -11.82 -30.88 3.98
CA SER A 123 -12.36 -29.57 3.67
C SER A 123 -11.31 -28.59 3.13
N PHE A 124 -10.06 -28.67 3.64
CA PHE A 124 -8.94 -27.87 3.12
C PHE A 124 -8.49 -28.36 1.74
N ILE A 125 -8.31 -29.66 1.55
CA ILE A 125 -7.94 -30.22 0.24
C ILE A 125 -8.99 -29.90 -0.80
N TYR A 126 -10.27 -30.05 -0.47
CA TYR A 126 -11.39 -29.68 -1.33
C TYR A 126 -11.35 -28.21 -1.71
N ALA A 127 -11.14 -27.30 -0.73
CA ALA A 127 -11.06 -25.87 -0.99
C ALA A 127 -9.91 -25.52 -1.93
N ILE A 128 -8.73 -26.14 -1.74
CA ILE A 128 -7.56 -25.92 -2.62
C ILE A 128 -7.85 -26.42 -4.03
N ILE A 129 -8.31 -27.66 -4.19
CA ILE A 129 -8.60 -28.25 -5.52
C ILE A 129 -9.70 -27.45 -6.21
N ASN A 130 -10.77 -27.10 -5.50
CA ASN A 130 -11.87 -26.32 -6.06
C ASN A 130 -11.41 -24.94 -6.53
N THR A 131 -10.55 -24.26 -5.76
CA THR A 131 -9.97 -22.96 -6.14
C THR A 131 -9.08 -23.08 -7.38
N VAL A 132 -8.25 -24.10 -7.45
CA VAL A 132 -7.38 -24.34 -8.63
C VAL A 132 -8.21 -24.66 -9.86
N LEU A 133 -9.19 -25.56 -9.76
CA LEU A 133 -10.03 -25.94 -10.90
C LEU A 133 -10.92 -24.80 -11.39
N THR A 134 -11.52 -24.04 -10.47
CA THR A 134 -12.31 -22.85 -10.83
C THR A 134 -11.44 -21.77 -11.48
N GLY A 135 -10.20 -21.59 -11.01
CA GLY A 135 -9.23 -20.67 -11.62
C GLY A 135 -8.82 -21.09 -13.03
N ILE A 136 -8.48 -22.38 -13.26
CA ILE A 136 -8.08 -22.91 -14.56
C ILE A 136 -9.24 -22.82 -15.57
N LEU A 137 -10.46 -23.13 -15.13
CA LEU A 137 -11.64 -23.14 -15.99
C LEU A 137 -12.27 -21.75 -16.19
N GLY A 138 -11.69 -20.71 -15.59
CA GLY A 138 -12.22 -19.35 -15.68
C GLY A 138 -13.62 -19.16 -15.05
N VAL A 139 -14.10 -20.14 -14.29
CA VAL A 139 -15.43 -20.11 -13.67
C VAL A 139 -15.42 -19.15 -12.48
N ASP A 140 -14.27 -18.96 -11.89
CA ASP A 140 -14.00 -18.06 -10.78
C ASP A 140 -12.93 -17.00 -11.16
N SER A 141 -12.98 -16.50 -12.41
CA SER A 141 -12.38 -15.20 -12.68
C SER A 141 -12.96 -14.25 -11.63
N GLY A 142 -12.14 -13.36 -11.05
CA GLY A 142 -12.57 -12.43 -9.97
C GLY A 142 -13.95 -11.79 -10.17
N GLY A 143 -14.51 -11.89 -11.38
CA GLY A 143 -15.86 -11.53 -11.76
C GLY A 143 -17.00 -12.22 -11.01
N SER A 144 -16.81 -13.38 -10.37
CA SER A 144 -17.95 -13.99 -9.65
C SER A 144 -18.17 -13.41 -8.27
N TYR A 145 -17.10 -13.14 -7.52
CA TYR A 145 -17.20 -12.47 -6.23
C TYR A 145 -17.56 -10.98 -6.42
N TYR A 146 -16.83 -10.29 -7.26
CA TYR A 146 -17.07 -8.87 -7.54
C TYR A 146 -18.40 -8.65 -8.26
N GLY A 147 -18.82 -9.54 -9.15
CA GLY A 147 -20.15 -9.51 -9.76
C GLY A 147 -21.29 -9.65 -8.74
N LEU A 148 -21.15 -10.52 -7.72
CA LEU A 148 -22.11 -10.59 -6.62
C LEU A 148 -22.09 -9.35 -5.73
N LEU A 149 -20.91 -8.77 -5.48
CA LEU A 149 -20.77 -7.52 -4.75
C LEU A 149 -21.46 -6.39 -5.52
N VAL A 150 -21.15 -6.24 -6.81
CA VAL A 150 -21.74 -5.27 -7.73
C VAL A 150 -23.27 -5.39 -7.72
N GLN A 151 -23.83 -6.59 -7.90
CA GLN A 151 -25.28 -6.77 -7.88
C GLN A 151 -25.93 -6.41 -6.54
N ARG A 152 -25.26 -6.67 -5.41
CA ARG A 152 -25.74 -6.24 -4.09
C ARG A 152 -25.74 -4.73 -3.91
N LEU A 153 -24.75 -4.06 -4.49
CA LEU A 153 -24.63 -2.61 -4.46
C LEU A 153 -25.66 -1.95 -5.37
N LEU A 154 -25.88 -2.48 -6.58
CA LEU A 154 -26.89 -2.02 -7.53
C LEU A 154 -28.30 -2.03 -6.94
N VAL A 155 -28.71 -3.12 -6.29
CA VAL A 155 -30.01 -3.23 -5.65
C VAL A 155 -30.27 -2.15 -4.59
N LYS A 156 -29.20 -1.60 -4.00
CA LYS A 156 -29.28 -0.53 -2.98
C LYS A 156 -29.07 0.87 -3.54
N SER A 157 -28.42 0.98 -4.68
CA SER A 157 -28.02 2.25 -5.31
C SER A 157 -29.08 2.87 -6.23
N ALA A 158 -30.37 2.59 -6.05
CA ALA A 158 -31.47 3.16 -6.85
C ALA A 158 -31.54 4.72 -6.87
N LYS A 159 -30.39 5.40 -6.75
CA LYS A 159 -30.23 6.85 -6.88
C LYS A 159 -29.70 7.18 -8.26
N GLY A 160 -30.37 8.10 -8.89
CA GLY A 160 -30.29 8.56 -10.27
C GLY A 160 -28.95 8.48 -10.98
N HIS A 161 -28.98 8.08 -12.24
CA HIS A 161 -27.84 8.15 -13.17
C HIS A 161 -27.36 9.58 -13.31
N SER A 162 -26.06 9.78 -13.32
CA SER A 162 -25.38 11.04 -13.65
C SER A 162 -24.55 10.84 -14.90
N ASP A 163 -24.71 11.70 -15.90
CA ASP A 163 -23.89 11.70 -17.11
C ASP A 163 -22.50 12.33 -16.87
N GLN A 164 -22.32 13.02 -15.74
CA GLN A 164 -21.04 13.61 -15.36
C GLN A 164 -20.04 12.51 -14.99
N PRO A 165 -18.89 12.39 -15.67
CA PRO A 165 -17.89 11.39 -15.33
C PRO A 165 -17.27 11.64 -13.96
N GLY A 166 -16.92 10.55 -13.27
CA GLY A 166 -16.04 10.55 -12.11
C GLY A 166 -14.62 10.15 -12.52
N LEU A 167 -13.68 10.26 -11.59
CA LEU A 167 -12.28 9.88 -11.77
C LEU A 167 -11.86 8.83 -10.75
N VAL A 168 -11.30 7.73 -11.24
CA VAL A 168 -10.60 6.72 -10.43
C VAL A 168 -9.11 6.84 -10.69
N ILE A 169 -8.36 7.19 -9.66
CA ILE A 169 -6.90 7.27 -9.69
C ILE A 169 -6.37 6.06 -8.92
N ILE A 170 -5.57 5.25 -9.59
CA ILE A 170 -4.92 4.08 -8.98
C ILE A 170 -3.43 4.33 -8.96
N GLN A 171 -2.86 4.36 -7.76
CA GLN A 171 -1.42 4.30 -7.57
C GLN A 171 -0.97 2.85 -7.57
N ILE A 172 0.05 2.51 -8.34
CA ILE A 172 0.82 1.28 -8.23
C ILE A 172 2.14 1.68 -7.60
N ASP A 173 2.23 1.46 -6.29
CA ASP A 173 3.32 1.93 -5.46
C ASP A 173 4.68 1.42 -5.95
N GLY A 174 5.67 2.29 -5.99
CA GLY A 174 7.07 1.95 -6.28
C GLY A 174 7.40 1.50 -7.71
N LEU A 175 6.44 1.57 -8.66
CA LEU A 175 6.63 1.05 -10.02
C LEU A 175 7.25 2.09 -10.95
N ALA A 176 8.48 1.86 -11.38
CA ALA A 176 9.17 2.73 -12.33
C ALA A 176 8.62 2.61 -13.76
N HIS A 177 8.57 3.76 -14.48
CA HIS A 177 8.17 3.83 -15.89
C HIS A 177 8.91 2.84 -16.81
N PRO A 178 10.25 2.70 -16.78
CA PRO A 178 10.96 1.77 -17.67
C PRO A 178 10.55 0.32 -17.46
N ILE A 179 10.26 -0.07 -16.22
CA ILE A 179 9.80 -1.42 -15.87
C ILE A 179 8.42 -1.66 -16.45
N LEU A 180 7.45 -0.76 -16.21
CA LEU A 180 6.11 -0.89 -16.78
C LEU A 180 6.13 -0.92 -18.31
N ALA A 181 6.87 -0.01 -18.95
CA ALA A 181 7.04 0.04 -20.39
C ALA A 181 7.65 -1.26 -20.95
N GLY A 182 8.63 -1.85 -20.25
CA GLY A 182 9.21 -3.15 -20.56
C GLY A 182 8.17 -4.28 -20.50
N ARG A 183 7.35 -4.32 -19.45
CA ARG A 183 6.28 -5.32 -19.25
C ARG A 183 5.19 -5.22 -20.32
N ILE A 184 4.82 -4.01 -20.72
CA ILE A 184 3.87 -3.77 -21.82
C ILE A 184 4.42 -4.29 -23.15
N ARG A 185 5.70 -3.98 -23.46
CA ARG A 185 6.36 -4.51 -24.68
C ARG A 185 6.49 -6.02 -24.67
N ALA A 186 6.71 -6.62 -23.49
CA ALA A 186 6.78 -8.08 -23.33
C ALA A 186 5.41 -8.79 -23.45
N GLY A 187 4.31 -8.04 -23.63
CA GLY A 187 2.96 -8.59 -23.74
C GLY A 187 2.36 -9.04 -22.41
N SER A 188 2.86 -8.53 -21.29
CA SER A 188 2.31 -8.70 -19.95
C SER A 188 1.42 -7.52 -19.60
N VAL A 189 0.84 -7.50 -18.38
CA VAL A 189 -0.07 -6.45 -17.88
C VAL A 189 -1.15 -6.11 -18.93
N ASN A 190 -1.93 -7.14 -19.23
CA ASN A 190 -2.83 -7.18 -20.40
C ASN A 190 -3.83 -6.01 -20.46
N THR A 191 -4.33 -5.57 -19.30
CA THR A 191 -5.33 -4.49 -19.22
C THR A 191 -4.70 -3.15 -19.62
N LEU A 192 -3.59 -2.78 -18.96
CA LEU A 192 -2.90 -1.53 -19.26
C LEU A 192 -2.34 -1.52 -20.69
N ALA A 193 -1.82 -2.67 -21.14
CA ALA A 193 -1.34 -2.83 -22.51
C ALA A 193 -2.46 -2.71 -23.55
N SER A 194 -3.68 -3.22 -23.27
CA SER A 194 -4.81 -3.08 -24.18
C SER A 194 -5.23 -1.62 -24.34
N TRP A 195 -5.31 -0.87 -23.25
CA TRP A 195 -5.69 0.55 -23.27
C TRP A 195 -4.74 1.40 -24.13
N ILE A 196 -3.45 1.09 -24.10
CA ILE A 196 -2.46 1.76 -24.96
C ILE A 196 -2.62 1.34 -26.43
N ARG A 197 -2.77 0.03 -26.71
CA ARG A 197 -2.94 -0.49 -28.08
C ARG A 197 -4.24 -0.03 -28.74
N GLU A 198 -5.30 0.12 -27.97
CA GLU A 198 -6.59 0.62 -28.41
C GLU A 198 -6.61 2.15 -28.56
N GLY A 199 -5.54 2.84 -28.15
CA GLY A 199 -5.41 4.28 -28.25
C GLY A 199 -6.31 5.06 -27.29
N THR A 200 -6.77 4.44 -26.20
CA THR A 200 -7.60 5.09 -25.18
C THR A 200 -6.77 5.82 -24.12
N HIS A 201 -5.55 5.32 -23.86
CA HIS A 201 -4.64 5.89 -22.88
C HIS A 201 -3.23 6.07 -23.44
N LYS A 202 -2.50 7.02 -22.84
CA LYS A 202 -1.09 7.31 -23.11
C LYS A 202 -0.28 7.07 -21.84
N LEU A 203 0.84 6.35 -21.99
CA LEU A 203 1.85 6.17 -20.93
C LEU A 203 2.90 7.29 -21.05
N SER A 204 3.09 8.03 -19.97
CA SER A 204 4.08 9.10 -19.85
C SER A 204 4.93 8.91 -18.60
N ARG A 205 6.18 9.39 -18.64
CA ARG A 205 7.06 9.47 -17.48
C ARG A 205 6.87 10.81 -16.78
N TRP A 206 7.03 10.85 -15.48
CA TRP A 206 7.30 12.06 -14.73
C TRP A 206 8.52 11.84 -13.83
N GLU A 207 9.10 12.88 -13.26
CA GLU A 207 10.31 12.79 -12.46
C GLU A 207 10.03 13.13 -11.00
N ALA A 208 10.29 12.17 -10.11
CA ALA A 208 10.25 12.41 -8.67
C ALA A 208 11.53 13.11 -8.23
N ILE A 209 11.39 14.08 -7.31
CA ILE A 209 12.50 14.80 -6.69
C ILE A 209 12.71 14.31 -5.26
N LEU A 210 13.79 14.71 -4.59
CA LEU A 210 14.01 14.39 -3.18
C LEU A 210 12.87 14.93 -2.28
N PRO A 211 12.43 14.11 -1.30
CA PRO A 211 12.68 12.69 -1.23
C PRO A 211 11.73 11.93 -2.17
N SER A 212 12.26 10.95 -2.92
CA SER A 212 11.46 10.10 -3.81
C SER A 212 10.75 8.99 -3.01
N MET A 213 9.74 9.37 -2.25
CA MET A 213 9.08 8.53 -1.25
C MET A 213 7.58 8.68 -1.27
N THR A 214 6.87 7.63 -0.88
CA THR A 214 5.40 7.57 -0.83
C THR A 214 4.80 8.75 -0.05
N SER A 215 5.32 9.07 1.13
CA SER A 215 4.77 10.15 1.97
C SER A 215 4.86 11.53 1.31
N ALA A 216 6.02 11.88 0.74
CA ALA A 216 6.23 13.15 0.07
C ALA A 216 5.50 13.20 -1.28
N SER A 217 5.50 12.09 -2.02
CA SER A 217 4.82 12.00 -3.32
C SER A 217 3.31 12.04 -3.16
N GLN A 218 2.72 11.28 -2.25
CA GLN A 218 1.27 11.34 -1.99
C GLN A 218 0.84 12.72 -1.46
N ALA A 219 1.62 13.37 -0.59
CA ALA A 219 1.34 14.73 -0.15
C ALA A 219 1.35 15.70 -1.35
N GLY A 220 2.35 15.60 -2.21
CA GLY A 220 2.46 16.41 -3.43
C GLY A 220 1.33 16.14 -4.42
N ILE A 221 1.00 14.87 -4.70
CA ILE A 221 -0.07 14.47 -5.65
C ILE A 221 -1.45 14.84 -5.11
N LEU A 222 -1.73 14.61 -3.83
CA LEU A 222 -3.06 14.74 -3.25
C LEU A 222 -3.37 16.15 -2.73
N HIS A 223 -2.36 16.90 -2.27
CA HIS A 223 -2.53 18.25 -1.69
C HIS A 223 -1.84 19.36 -2.50
N GLY A 224 -1.02 19.01 -3.51
CA GLY A 224 -0.23 19.97 -4.27
C GLY A 224 0.94 20.58 -3.51
N ASN A 225 1.22 20.07 -2.33
CA ASN A 225 2.28 20.52 -1.44
C ASN A 225 2.92 19.33 -0.71
N ASN A 226 4.24 19.25 -0.74
CA ASN A 226 5.03 18.28 0.01
C ASN A 226 6.23 18.93 0.71
N ASP A 227 6.15 20.22 0.99
CA ASP A 227 7.17 20.94 1.75
C ASP A 227 7.19 20.47 3.21
N GLY A 228 8.39 20.41 3.78
CA GLY A 228 8.59 20.01 5.17
C GLY A 228 8.47 18.50 5.43
N ILE A 229 8.56 17.67 4.38
CA ILE A 229 8.63 16.20 4.47
C ILE A 229 10.00 15.75 3.93
N PRO A 230 11.07 15.75 4.75
CA PRO A 230 12.43 15.49 4.27
C PRO A 230 12.73 14.00 4.04
N ALA A 231 11.92 13.10 4.58
CA ALA A 231 12.04 11.66 4.42
C ALA A 231 10.77 10.94 4.89
N PHE A 232 10.76 9.60 4.87
CA PHE A 232 9.69 8.81 5.48
C PHE A 232 9.68 8.93 7.00
N ARG A 233 10.89 9.09 7.60
CA ARG A 233 11.11 9.39 9.01
C ARG A 233 12.14 10.50 9.13
N TRP A 234 11.93 11.42 10.08
CA TRP A 234 12.87 12.51 10.34
C TRP A 234 12.76 13.01 11.78
N TYR A 235 13.80 13.68 12.26
CA TYR A 235 13.82 14.26 13.60
C TYR A 235 13.43 15.73 13.59
N GLU A 236 12.45 16.10 14.42
CA GLU A 236 12.05 17.49 14.68
C GLU A 236 12.65 17.99 15.98
N ARG A 237 13.57 18.95 15.90
CA ARG A 237 14.32 19.49 17.06
C ARG A 237 13.43 20.21 18.06
N ASP A 238 12.50 21.05 17.56
CA ASP A 238 11.55 21.81 18.35
C ASP A 238 10.62 20.91 19.18
N ARG A 239 10.28 19.73 18.63
CA ARG A 239 9.42 18.74 19.28
C ARG A 239 10.20 17.65 20.01
N LYS A 240 11.52 17.57 19.79
CA LYS A 240 12.38 16.46 20.24
C LYS A 240 11.77 15.09 19.93
N HIS A 241 11.18 14.97 18.74
CA HIS A 241 10.40 13.83 18.31
C HIS A 241 10.90 13.30 16.98
N LEU A 242 10.96 11.97 16.86
CA LEU A 242 11.23 11.29 15.62
C LEU A 242 9.91 11.06 14.90
N MET A 243 9.60 11.89 13.94
CA MET A 243 8.43 11.78 13.07
C MET A 243 8.50 10.52 12.21
N ALA A 244 7.36 9.89 12.01
CA ALA A 244 7.23 8.75 11.11
C ALA A 244 5.91 8.85 10.31
N SER A 245 5.98 8.87 8.99
CA SER A 245 4.80 8.95 8.11
C SER A 245 3.84 7.75 8.29
N SER A 246 4.36 6.62 8.81
CA SER A 246 3.58 5.43 9.17
C SER A 246 2.80 5.56 10.49
N ASN A 247 3.13 6.55 11.31
CA ASN A 247 2.43 6.79 12.57
C ASN A 247 1.17 7.64 12.32
N PRO A 248 -0.04 7.21 12.73
CA PRO A 248 -1.27 7.96 12.46
C PRO A 248 -1.29 9.38 13.03
N ALA A 249 -0.71 9.61 14.21
CA ALA A 249 -0.65 10.95 14.80
C ALA A 249 0.27 11.87 13.99
N ASP A 250 1.44 11.38 13.60
CA ASP A 250 2.39 12.12 12.77
C ASP A 250 1.81 12.35 11.36
N ALA A 251 1.19 11.34 10.74
CA ALA A 251 0.52 11.48 9.45
C ALA A 251 -0.61 12.52 9.50
N THR A 252 -1.39 12.56 10.59
CA THR A 252 -2.40 13.60 10.81
C THR A 252 -1.77 14.99 10.91
N LEU A 253 -0.63 15.11 11.60
CA LEU A 253 0.12 16.36 11.68
C LEU A 253 0.67 16.78 10.32
N ILE A 254 1.22 15.85 9.54
CA ILE A 254 1.66 16.10 8.14
C ILE A 254 0.50 16.67 7.33
N VAL A 255 -0.67 16.00 7.32
CA VAL A 255 -1.85 16.49 6.61
C VAL A 255 -2.25 17.89 7.07
N SER A 256 -2.18 18.20 8.37
CA SER A 256 -2.51 19.53 8.87
C SER A 256 -1.59 20.63 8.37
N ARG A 257 -0.33 20.29 8.01
CA ARG A 257 0.67 21.23 7.48
C ARG A 257 0.57 21.43 5.97
N VAL A 258 0.25 20.35 5.23
CA VAL A 258 0.24 20.40 3.76
C VAL A 258 -1.12 20.75 3.17
N SER A 259 -2.21 20.50 3.90
CA SER A 259 -3.57 20.75 3.42
C SER A 259 -4.00 22.20 3.55
N ASN A 260 -4.40 22.78 2.42
CA ASN A 260 -5.08 24.08 2.35
C ASN A 260 -6.61 23.95 2.11
N GLY A 261 -7.17 22.74 2.21
CA GLY A 261 -8.59 22.45 1.94
C GLY A 261 -8.90 22.20 0.46
N GLN A 262 -7.92 22.28 -0.43
CA GLN A 262 -8.06 22.05 -1.87
C GLN A 262 -7.38 20.74 -2.32
N GLY A 263 -7.33 19.74 -1.45
CA GLY A 263 -6.87 18.40 -1.84
C GLY A 263 -7.74 17.82 -2.97
N LEU A 264 -7.18 16.94 -3.79
CA LEU A 264 -7.87 16.36 -4.96
C LEU A 264 -9.18 15.65 -4.59
N LEU A 265 -9.30 15.20 -3.34
CA LEU A 265 -10.46 14.44 -2.85
C LEU A 265 -11.47 15.31 -2.07
N SER A 266 -11.27 16.62 -2.01
CA SER A 266 -12.08 17.56 -1.22
C SER A 266 -13.55 17.66 -1.63
N ASN A 267 -13.87 17.35 -2.89
CA ASN A 267 -15.24 17.39 -3.41
C ASN A 267 -15.83 15.97 -3.54
N ASN A 268 -16.46 15.48 -2.49
CA ASN A 268 -17.06 14.14 -2.44
C ASN A 268 -16.07 13.05 -2.90
N GLY A 269 -14.83 13.12 -2.43
CA GLY A 269 -13.79 12.14 -2.75
C GLY A 269 -13.64 11.04 -1.70
N ALA A 270 -12.95 9.97 -2.10
CA ALA A 270 -12.57 8.85 -1.24
C ALA A 270 -11.06 8.55 -1.33
N SER A 271 -10.43 8.41 -0.17
CA SER A 271 -9.04 7.99 0.00
C SER A 271 -9.01 6.53 0.48
N ILE A 272 -8.28 5.66 -0.23
CA ILE A 272 -8.23 4.23 0.06
C ILE A 272 -6.78 3.77 0.11
N CYS A 273 -6.35 3.26 1.26
CA CYS A 273 -4.99 2.70 1.48
C CYS A 273 -3.87 3.73 1.22
N ASN A 274 -4.00 4.94 1.75
CA ASN A 274 -3.04 6.02 1.58
C ASN A 274 -2.39 6.43 2.91
N LEU A 275 -1.29 7.18 2.85
CA LEU A 275 -0.70 7.82 4.04
C LEU A 275 -1.44 9.11 4.40
N VAL A 276 -1.82 9.90 3.41
CA VAL A 276 -2.50 11.20 3.57
C VAL A 276 -3.91 11.19 2.99
N THR A 277 -4.76 12.11 3.44
CA THR A 277 -6.19 12.07 3.13
C THR A 277 -6.59 12.71 1.80
N GLY A 278 -5.81 13.63 1.24
CA GLY A 278 -6.20 14.43 0.09
C GLY A 278 -7.48 15.28 0.31
N ASP A 279 -7.77 15.60 1.58
CA ASP A 279 -9.02 16.25 2.04
C ASP A 279 -10.29 15.44 1.71
N ALA A 280 -10.18 14.11 1.67
CA ALA A 280 -11.28 13.21 1.32
C ALA A 280 -12.45 13.29 2.30
N THR A 281 -13.66 13.19 1.75
CA THR A 281 -14.90 13.07 2.55
C THR A 281 -14.96 11.71 3.26
N ARG A 282 -14.39 10.68 2.66
CA ARG A 282 -14.31 9.32 3.20
C ARG A 282 -12.89 8.79 3.06
N SER A 283 -12.40 8.16 4.13
CA SER A 283 -11.08 7.55 4.15
C SER A 283 -11.17 6.13 4.71
N TYR A 284 -10.52 5.20 4.03
CA TYR A 284 -10.44 3.79 4.39
C TYR A 284 -8.97 3.37 4.36
N LEU A 285 -8.48 2.72 5.39
CA LEU A 285 -7.09 2.28 5.46
C LEU A 285 -6.09 3.42 5.23
N THR A 286 -6.50 4.65 5.50
CA THR A 286 -5.70 5.85 5.31
C THR A 286 -5.05 6.23 6.64
N THR A 287 -3.72 6.21 6.70
CA THR A 287 -2.96 6.37 7.94
C THR A 287 -3.34 7.63 8.71
N ALA A 288 -3.40 8.78 8.05
CA ALA A 288 -3.77 10.06 8.67
C ALA A 288 -5.24 10.14 9.13
N ALA A 289 -6.09 9.18 8.77
CA ALA A 289 -7.49 9.14 9.16
C ALA A 289 -7.80 8.09 10.23
N ILE A 290 -6.82 7.27 10.64
CA ILE A 290 -6.99 6.26 11.68
C ILE A 290 -7.21 6.96 13.02
N LYS A 291 -8.36 6.69 13.65
CA LYS A 291 -8.71 7.23 14.97
C LYS A 291 -8.67 6.10 16.00
N ALA A 292 -8.21 6.43 17.19
CA ALA A 292 -8.19 5.51 18.32
C ALA A 292 -9.61 5.02 18.74
N GLU A 293 -10.64 5.80 18.45
CA GLU A 293 -12.04 5.48 18.77
C GLU A 293 -12.97 5.75 17.57
N GLY A 294 -13.51 4.68 17.01
CA GLY A 294 -14.71 4.63 16.18
C GLY A 294 -14.67 5.34 14.82
N GLY A 295 -14.98 4.62 13.79
CA GLY A 295 -15.05 5.03 12.38
C GLY A 295 -13.93 4.34 11.59
N GLY A 296 -14.20 3.81 10.42
CA GLY A 296 -13.24 3.12 9.58
C GLY A 296 -13.91 2.05 8.73
N ILE A 297 -13.11 1.14 8.24
CA ILE A 297 -13.51 0.06 7.33
C ILE A 297 -14.70 -0.79 7.84
N GLY A 298 -14.89 -0.86 9.16
CA GLY A 298 -16.01 -1.59 9.78
C GLY A 298 -17.39 -1.11 9.37
N ASP A 299 -17.52 0.13 8.90
CA ASP A 299 -18.79 0.70 8.40
C ASP A 299 -19.00 0.50 6.91
N SER A 300 -17.95 0.11 6.16
CA SER A 300 -18.03 -0.21 4.74
C SER A 300 -18.90 -1.47 4.52
N GLN A 301 -19.81 -1.35 3.57
CA GLN A 301 -20.65 -2.48 3.16
C GLN A 301 -19.85 -3.49 2.33
N ALA A 302 -18.90 -3.03 1.52
CA ALA A 302 -18.02 -3.88 0.73
C ALA A 302 -17.14 -4.73 1.65
N PHE A 303 -16.54 -4.12 2.66
CA PHE A 303 -15.74 -4.83 3.66
C PHE A 303 -16.56 -5.88 4.41
N ARG A 304 -17.77 -5.50 4.89
CA ARG A 304 -18.68 -6.47 5.51
C ARG A 304 -19.06 -7.59 4.54
N SER A 305 -19.37 -7.25 3.28
CA SER A 305 -19.74 -8.25 2.26
C SER A 305 -18.57 -9.17 1.92
N PHE A 306 -17.34 -8.67 1.92
CA PHE A 306 -16.12 -9.46 1.69
C PHE A 306 -15.98 -10.54 2.77
N PHE A 307 -16.08 -10.19 4.03
CA PHE A 307 -15.95 -11.14 5.14
C PHE A 307 -17.20 -12.03 5.31
N PHE A 308 -18.39 -11.54 4.95
CA PHE A 308 -19.62 -12.32 5.04
C PHE A 308 -19.93 -13.13 3.78
N SER A 309 -19.19 -12.90 2.68
CA SER A 309 -19.31 -13.76 1.50
C SER A 309 -18.63 -15.10 1.77
N PRO A 310 -19.39 -16.20 1.73
CA PRO A 310 -18.83 -17.53 1.90
C PRO A 310 -17.72 -17.86 0.92
N SER A 311 -17.88 -17.45 -0.32
CA SER A 311 -16.90 -17.66 -1.39
C SER A 311 -15.72 -16.70 -1.30
N GLY A 312 -15.93 -15.43 -0.91
CA GLY A 312 -14.88 -14.42 -0.82
C GLY A 312 -13.84 -14.76 0.24
N TYR A 313 -14.28 -14.96 1.48
CA TYR A 313 -13.37 -15.25 2.59
C TYR A 313 -12.58 -16.56 2.39
N LEU A 314 -13.26 -17.65 2.00
CA LEU A 314 -12.58 -18.94 1.79
C LEU A 314 -11.60 -18.87 0.61
N ARG A 315 -11.96 -18.17 -0.47
CA ARG A 315 -11.07 -17.89 -1.59
C ARG A 315 -9.83 -17.12 -1.14
N SER A 316 -10.02 -15.99 -0.45
CA SER A 316 -8.88 -15.16 0.01
C SER A 316 -8.03 -15.90 1.04
N PHE A 317 -8.62 -16.70 1.93
CA PHE A 317 -7.87 -17.54 2.84
C PHE A 317 -7.05 -18.62 2.12
N THR A 318 -7.63 -19.28 1.12
CA THR A 318 -6.91 -20.29 0.31
C THR A 318 -5.78 -19.64 -0.49
N LEU A 319 -6.02 -18.48 -1.09
CA LEU A 319 -4.99 -17.72 -1.79
C LEU A 319 -3.89 -17.24 -0.84
N PHE A 320 -4.25 -16.80 0.36
CA PHE A 320 -3.30 -16.41 1.41
C PHE A 320 -2.37 -17.57 1.77
N LEU A 321 -2.91 -18.76 2.02
CA LEU A 321 -2.10 -19.96 2.26
C LEU A 321 -1.24 -20.32 1.04
N GLY A 322 -1.80 -20.22 -0.16
CA GLY A 322 -1.08 -20.44 -1.41
C GLY A 322 0.12 -19.50 -1.56
N GLU A 323 -0.07 -18.21 -1.23
CA GLU A 323 1.01 -17.21 -1.28
C GLU A 323 2.09 -17.47 -0.22
N LEU A 324 1.72 -17.93 0.99
CA LEU A 324 2.70 -18.38 1.99
C LEU A 324 3.60 -19.51 1.49
N PHE A 325 3.00 -20.56 0.90
CA PHE A 325 3.77 -21.70 0.37
C PHE A 325 4.61 -21.30 -0.84
N LYS A 326 4.07 -20.45 -1.70
CA LYS A 326 4.77 -19.90 -2.87
C LYS A 326 6.00 -19.09 -2.45
N GLU A 327 5.86 -18.20 -1.45
CA GLU A 327 7.00 -17.44 -0.91
C GLU A 327 8.08 -18.36 -0.35
N MET A 328 7.72 -19.34 0.46
CA MET A 328 8.70 -20.30 1.01
C MET A 328 9.44 -21.05 -0.11
N TYR A 329 8.75 -21.41 -1.18
CA TYR A 329 9.35 -22.08 -2.34
C TYR A 329 10.28 -21.12 -3.10
N GLN A 330 9.81 -19.90 -3.43
CA GLN A 330 10.57 -18.90 -4.16
C GLN A 330 11.81 -18.46 -3.39
N ALA A 331 11.71 -18.19 -2.09
CA ALA A 331 12.85 -17.86 -1.23
C ALA A 331 13.92 -18.97 -1.19
N ARG A 332 13.50 -20.25 -1.16
CA ARG A 332 14.43 -21.39 -1.25
C ARG A 332 15.09 -21.49 -2.62
N ARG A 333 14.32 -21.27 -3.70
CA ARG A 333 14.83 -21.30 -5.07
C ARG A 333 15.87 -20.20 -5.29
N THR A 334 15.57 -18.95 -4.89
CA THR A 334 16.48 -17.80 -5.01
C THR A 334 17.81 -18.08 -4.28
N ARG A 335 17.74 -18.58 -3.04
CA ARG A 335 18.93 -18.94 -2.25
C ARG A 335 19.76 -20.06 -2.91
N ARG A 336 19.11 -21.13 -3.40
CA ARG A 336 19.80 -22.24 -4.07
C ARG A 336 20.43 -21.84 -5.40
N ALA A 337 19.83 -20.90 -6.12
CA ALA A 337 20.35 -20.38 -7.36
C ALA A 337 21.49 -19.35 -7.18
N GLY A 338 21.79 -18.95 -5.92
CA GLY A 338 22.82 -17.95 -5.62
C GLY A 338 22.52 -16.56 -6.18
N ILE A 339 21.25 -16.23 -6.42
CA ILE A 339 20.84 -14.94 -6.98
C ILE A 339 21.15 -13.83 -5.97
N ARG A 340 21.81 -12.76 -6.45
CA ARG A 340 22.15 -11.58 -5.64
C ARG A 340 21.69 -10.29 -6.35
N PRO A 341 21.45 -9.18 -5.63
CA PRO A 341 21.35 -9.12 -4.16
C PRO A 341 20.16 -9.93 -3.63
N GLN A 342 20.19 -10.33 -2.37
CA GLN A 342 19.10 -11.07 -1.73
C GLN A 342 18.95 -10.70 -0.26
N MET A 343 17.72 -10.80 0.25
CA MET A 343 17.39 -10.64 1.65
C MET A 343 16.97 -11.95 2.31
N HIS A 344 17.01 -11.97 3.64
CA HIS A 344 16.45 -13.07 4.41
C HIS A 344 14.92 -12.94 4.45
N ARG A 345 14.21 -13.83 3.72
CA ARG A 345 12.76 -13.89 3.64
C ARG A 345 12.25 -15.03 4.52
N GLY A 346 11.82 -14.70 5.74
CA GLY A 346 11.30 -15.65 6.74
C GLY A 346 9.76 -15.71 6.76
N MET A 347 9.20 -16.49 7.72
CA MET A 347 7.73 -16.65 7.88
C MET A 347 6.99 -15.33 8.13
N LYS A 348 7.61 -14.37 8.86
CA LYS A 348 7.02 -13.05 9.08
C LYS A 348 6.80 -12.32 7.76
N TYR A 349 7.83 -12.28 6.91
CA TYR A 349 7.73 -11.71 5.57
C TYR A 349 6.70 -12.45 4.70
N ALA A 350 6.71 -13.78 4.71
CA ALA A 350 5.73 -14.56 3.94
C ALA A 350 4.28 -14.24 4.36
N GLY A 351 4.04 -14.05 5.65
CA GLY A 351 2.72 -13.64 6.19
C GLY A 351 2.33 -12.21 5.74
N MET A 352 3.28 -11.28 5.80
CA MET A 352 3.08 -9.89 5.39
C MET A 352 2.79 -9.80 3.88
N ARG A 353 3.60 -10.46 3.05
CA ARG A 353 3.38 -10.59 1.60
C ARG A 353 1.99 -11.17 1.27
N ALA A 354 1.57 -12.23 1.97
CA ALA A 354 0.27 -12.84 1.73
C ALA A 354 -0.89 -11.90 2.14
N ALA A 355 -0.71 -11.12 3.21
CA ALA A 355 -1.69 -10.10 3.62
C ALA A 355 -1.80 -8.97 2.58
N SER A 356 -0.67 -8.44 2.12
CA SER A 356 -0.62 -7.38 1.11
C SER A 356 -1.21 -7.84 -0.23
N ASN A 357 -0.64 -8.90 -0.81
CA ASN A 357 -0.97 -9.36 -2.17
C ASN A 357 -2.35 -10.02 -2.30
N VAL A 358 -2.97 -10.44 -1.21
CA VAL A 358 -4.27 -11.10 -1.27
C VAL A 358 -5.32 -10.29 -0.54
N LEU A 359 -5.15 -10.06 0.77
CA LEU A 359 -6.21 -9.46 1.58
C LEU A 359 -6.38 -7.97 1.26
N LEU A 360 -5.31 -7.18 1.29
CA LEU A 360 -5.39 -5.74 1.03
C LEU A 360 -5.84 -5.46 -0.40
N ARG A 361 -5.31 -6.16 -1.41
CA ARG A 361 -5.74 -6.01 -2.80
C ARG A 361 -7.22 -6.29 -3.00
N ASP A 362 -7.73 -7.41 -2.45
CA ASP A 362 -9.15 -7.76 -2.57
C ASP A 362 -10.04 -6.74 -1.83
N VAL A 363 -9.60 -6.25 -0.67
CA VAL A 363 -10.30 -5.21 0.10
C VAL A 363 -10.30 -3.88 -0.65
N ASN A 364 -9.14 -3.42 -1.14
CA ASN A 364 -9.04 -2.17 -1.92
C ASN A 364 -9.94 -2.22 -3.15
N THR A 365 -9.89 -3.31 -3.93
CA THR A 365 -10.76 -3.50 -5.09
C THR A 365 -12.24 -3.41 -4.71
N SER A 366 -12.63 -4.02 -3.59
CA SER A 366 -14.02 -4.01 -3.10
C SER A 366 -14.47 -2.62 -2.65
N LEU A 367 -13.59 -1.86 -1.98
CA LEU A 367 -13.85 -0.49 -1.54
C LEU A 367 -13.98 0.48 -2.72
N ILE A 368 -13.12 0.35 -3.73
CA ILE A 368 -13.20 1.15 -4.95
C ILE A 368 -14.54 0.90 -5.66
N ILE A 369 -14.95 -0.37 -5.82
CA ILE A 369 -16.25 -0.72 -6.37
C ILE A 369 -17.39 -0.10 -5.55
N GLU A 370 -17.34 -0.18 -4.22
CA GLU A 370 -18.37 0.44 -3.36
C GLU A 370 -18.48 1.95 -3.60
N GLU A 371 -17.34 2.64 -3.66
CA GLU A 371 -17.31 4.08 -3.90
C GLU A 371 -17.77 4.46 -5.32
N MET A 372 -17.43 3.66 -6.33
CA MET A 372 -17.96 3.85 -7.70
C MET A 372 -19.50 3.74 -7.72
N TYR A 373 -20.06 2.72 -7.04
CA TYR A 373 -21.53 2.52 -6.97
C TYR A 373 -22.22 3.53 -6.04
N ARG A 374 -21.47 4.18 -5.17
CA ARG A 374 -21.94 5.31 -4.35
C ARG A 374 -22.02 6.62 -5.16
N GLY A 375 -21.41 6.65 -6.35
CA GLY A 375 -21.35 7.83 -7.21
C GLY A 375 -20.30 8.85 -6.74
N THR A 376 -19.24 8.40 -6.09
CA THR A 376 -18.13 9.24 -5.61
C THR A 376 -17.46 9.96 -6.77
N ASN A 377 -17.15 11.25 -6.60
CA ASN A 377 -16.60 12.09 -7.67
C ASN A 377 -15.16 11.68 -8.02
N VAL A 378 -14.32 11.52 -7.01
CA VAL A 378 -12.90 11.19 -7.17
C VAL A 378 -12.53 10.09 -6.18
N ILE A 379 -11.93 9.03 -6.66
CA ILE A 379 -11.43 7.93 -5.85
C ILE A 379 -9.92 7.83 -6.08
N TYR A 380 -9.14 7.89 -5.02
CA TYR A 380 -7.70 7.63 -5.06
C TYR A 380 -7.38 6.43 -4.21
N ALA A 381 -6.76 5.42 -4.79
CA ALA A 381 -6.44 4.18 -4.12
C ALA A 381 -5.00 3.74 -4.42
N ASP A 382 -4.29 3.33 -3.37
CA ASP A 382 -2.93 2.83 -3.48
C ASP A 382 -2.90 1.29 -3.40
N PHE A 383 -2.18 0.66 -4.35
CA PHE A 383 -1.88 -0.76 -4.40
C PHE A 383 -0.39 -0.97 -4.09
N THR A 384 -0.10 -1.37 -2.88
CA THR A 384 1.25 -1.51 -2.33
C THR A 384 1.92 -2.86 -2.64
N ASP A 385 1.23 -3.73 -3.35
CA ASP A 385 1.65 -5.11 -3.66
C ASP A 385 3.03 -5.18 -4.32
N TYR A 386 3.26 -4.34 -5.34
CA TYR A 386 4.48 -4.36 -6.11
C TYR A 386 5.65 -3.82 -5.29
N ASP A 387 5.46 -2.68 -4.61
CA ASP A 387 6.49 -2.03 -3.80
C ASP A 387 7.02 -2.94 -2.70
N GLU A 388 6.12 -3.55 -1.92
CA GLU A 388 6.46 -4.48 -0.85
C GLU A 388 7.32 -5.66 -1.34
N LEU A 389 6.98 -6.23 -2.50
CA LEU A 389 7.76 -7.31 -3.06
C LEU A 389 9.09 -6.82 -3.63
N ALA A 390 9.09 -5.68 -4.28
CA ALA A 390 10.27 -5.11 -4.88
C ALA A 390 11.34 -4.79 -3.83
N HIS A 391 10.96 -4.28 -2.66
CA HIS A 391 11.85 -4.06 -1.53
C HIS A 391 12.64 -5.31 -1.11
N HIS A 392 11.98 -6.47 -1.08
CA HIS A 392 12.56 -7.71 -0.56
C HIS A 392 13.09 -8.67 -1.63
N CYS A 393 12.53 -8.59 -2.83
CA CYS A 393 12.88 -9.47 -3.93
C CYS A 393 13.74 -8.79 -5.00
N GLY A 394 13.57 -7.48 -5.15
CA GLY A 394 14.10 -6.64 -6.22
C GLY A 394 13.02 -6.28 -7.25
N PRO A 395 13.06 -5.06 -7.82
CA PRO A 395 12.00 -4.50 -8.67
C PRO A 395 11.77 -5.26 -9.98
N GLU A 396 12.79 -5.91 -10.52
CA GLU A 396 12.74 -6.66 -11.80
C GLU A 396 12.68 -8.19 -11.61
N ARG A 397 12.31 -8.65 -10.42
CA ARG A 397 12.18 -10.09 -10.14
C ARG A 397 10.79 -10.62 -10.49
N VAL A 398 10.75 -11.93 -10.75
CA VAL A 398 9.50 -12.62 -11.11
C VAL A 398 8.43 -12.43 -10.03
N GLU A 399 8.82 -12.41 -8.75
CA GLU A 399 7.95 -12.18 -7.62
C GLU A 399 7.22 -10.84 -7.72
N SER A 400 7.97 -9.76 -8.00
CA SER A 400 7.44 -8.39 -8.15
C SER A 400 6.56 -8.26 -9.40
N PHE A 401 6.95 -8.92 -10.48
CA PHE A 401 6.13 -8.98 -11.71
C PHE A 401 4.81 -9.73 -11.51
N GLU A 402 4.80 -10.79 -10.71
CA GLU A 402 3.56 -11.51 -10.37
C GLU A 402 2.60 -10.65 -9.53
N ALA A 403 3.12 -9.79 -8.64
CA ALA A 403 2.31 -8.81 -7.92
C ALA A 403 1.70 -7.79 -8.90
N LEU A 404 2.49 -7.23 -9.80
CA LEU A 404 2.03 -6.31 -10.84
C LEU A 404 0.94 -6.93 -11.73
N ASP A 405 1.11 -8.18 -12.16
CA ASP A 405 0.08 -8.91 -12.90
C ASP A 405 -1.20 -9.09 -12.06
N GLY A 406 -1.07 -9.15 -10.73
CA GLY A 406 -2.19 -9.18 -9.79
C GLY A 406 -2.96 -7.86 -9.76
N VAL A 407 -2.26 -6.75 -9.73
CA VAL A 407 -2.85 -5.40 -9.77
C VAL A 407 -3.51 -5.13 -11.13
N ASP A 408 -2.89 -5.53 -12.25
CA ASP A 408 -3.48 -5.40 -13.58
C ASP A 408 -4.83 -6.15 -13.69
N ARG A 409 -4.95 -7.33 -13.07
CA ARG A 409 -6.24 -8.05 -12.98
C ARG A 409 -7.27 -7.34 -12.10
N ALA A 410 -6.84 -6.68 -11.03
CA ALA A 410 -7.73 -5.86 -10.22
C ALA A 410 -8.25 -4.66 -11.03
N ILE A 411 -7.38 -3.99 -11.78
CA ILE A 411 -7.75 -2.88 -12.69
C ILE A 411 -8.75 -3.35 -13.74
N ALA A 412 -8.55 -4.54 -14.34
CA ALA A 412 -9.53 -5.13 -15.29
C ALA A 412 -10.90 -5.32 -14.65
N THR A 413 -10.93 -5.75 -13.38
CA THR A 413 -12.18 -5.92 -12.61
C THR A 413 -12.87 -4.59 -12.37
N LEU A 414 -12.11 -3.55 -12.02
CA LEU A 414 -12.60 -2.20 -11.79
C LEU A 414 -13.13 -1.57 -13.08
N ALA A 415 -12.40 -1.70 -14.19
CA ALA A 415 -12.83 -1.22 -15.48
C ALA A 415 -14.17 -1.84 -15.90
N LYS A 416 -14.33 -3.15 -15.70
CA LYS A 416 -15.61 -3.83 -15.96
C LYS A 416 -16.74 -3.38 -15.03
N ALA A 417 -16.42 -3.02 -13.78
CA ALA A 417 -17.42 -2.54 -12.82
C ALA A 417 -18.01 -1.16 -13.21
N THR A 418 -17.32 -0.39 -14.07
CA THR A 418 -17.85 0.91 -14.55
C THR A 418 -19.06 0.76 -15.45
N GLU A 419 -19.21 -0.37 -16.16
CA GLU A 419 -20.32 -0.59 -17.09
C GLU A 419 -21.70 -0.48 -16.44
N GLU A 420 -21.77 -0.73 -15.13
CA GLU A 420 -23.00 -0.76 -14.35
C GLU A 420 -23.03 0.29 -13.23
N ALA A 421 -22.01 1.12 -13.13
CA ALA A 421 -21.94 2.18 -12.15
C ALA A 421 -22.96 3.29 -12.44
N PRO A 422 -23.48 4.02 -11.41
CA PRO A 422 -24.48 5.07 -11.59
C PRO A 422 -23.96 6.31 -12.34
N ARG A 423 -22.64 6.35 -12.64
CA ARG A 423 -21.97 7.36 -13.45
C ARG A 423 -20.80 6.72 -14.19
N PRO A 424 -20.42 7.25 -15.38
CA PRO A 424 -19.19 6.82 -16.05
C PRO A 424 -17.95 7.20 -15.24
N TYR A 425 -16.89 6.39 -15.28
CA TYR A 425 -15.61 6.69 -14.65
C TYR A 425 -14.49 6.69 -15.67
N LYS A 426 -13.61 7.68 -15.60
CA LYS A 426 -12.32 7.68 -16.27
C LYS A 426 -11.25 7.15 -15.31
N PHE A 427 -10.21 6.54 -15.87
CA PHE A 427 -9.09 6.00 -15.10
C PHE A 427 -7.81 6.77 -15.34
N VAL A 428 -7.08 7.02 -14.28
CA VAL A 428 -5.67 7.39 -14.31
C VAL A 428 -4.92 6.39 -13.46
N ILE A 429 -3.87 5.79 -14.02
CA ILE A 429 -3.00 4.88 -13.29
C ILE A 429 -1.64 5.58 -13.18
N LEU A 430 -1.07 5.65 -11.99
CA LEU A 430 0.21 6.29 -11.78
C LEU A 430 1.04 5.53 -10.74
N SER A 431 2.31 5.86 -10.66
CA SER A 431 3.14 5.55 -9.49
C SER A 431 3.64 6.85 -8.87
N ASP A 432 3.97 6.80 -7.63
CA ASP A 432 4.46 7.91 -6.81
C ASP A 432 5.99 8.05 -6.89
N HIS A 433 6.70 6.95 -7.07
CA HIS A 433 8.14 6.82 -7.34
C HIS A 433 8.41 5.51 -8.05
N GLY A 434 9.66 5.20 -8.33
CA GLY A 434 10.13 3.89 -8.72
C GLY A 434 11.01 3.27 -7.62
N GLN A 435 11.73 2.20 -7.96
CA GLN A 435 12.73 1.60 -7.08
C GLN A 435 14.04 1.33 -7.84
N SER A 436 15.16 1.51 -7.16
CA SER A 436 16.50 1.10 -7.62
C SER A 436 16.93 -0.18 -6.89
N LEU A 437 17.62 -1.07 -7.61
CA LEU A 437 18.16 -2.31 -7.06
C LEU A 437 19.53 -2.06 -6.43
N GLY A 438 19.93 -2.88 -5.46
CA GLY A 438 21.33 -2.98 -5.02
C GLY A 438 21.51 -3.78 -3.73
N GLU A 439 22.76 -4.17 -3.44
CA GLU A 439 23.11 -4.67 -2.12
C GLU A 439 22.96 -3.54 -1.10
N THR A 440 22.42 -3.85 0.10
CA THR A 440 22.29 -2.83 1.15
C THR A 440 23.68 -2.34 1.57
N PHE A 441 23.76 -1.13 2.10
CA PHE A 441 25.01 -0.56 2.62
C PHE A 441 25.69 -1.52 3.62
N LYS A 442 24.89 -2.10 4.51
CA LYS A 442 25.39 -3.08 5.48
C LYS A 442 25.85 -4.39 4.86
N GLN A 443 25.18 -4.88 3.82
CA GLN A 443 25.64 -6.08 3.09
C GLN A 443 26.98 -5.83 2.39
N ARG A 444 27.16 -4.64 1.83
CA ARG A 444 28.33 -4.26 1.06
C ARG A 444 29.52 -3.89 1.92
N TYR A 445 29.29 -3.21 3.07
CA TYR A 445 30.36 -2.65 3.92
C TYR A 445 30.43 -3.25 5.33
N GLY A 446 29.54 -4.18 5.69
CA GLY A 446 29.54 -4.91 6.96
C GLY A 446 28.96 -4.14 8.16
N LYS A 447 28.64 -2.86 8.02
CA LYS A 447 28.11 -1.97 9.06
C LYS A 447 26.95 -1.13 8.52
N SER A 448 26.01 -0.76 9.36
CA SER A 448 24.98 0.23 9.03
C SER A 448 25.56 1.64 8.93
N LEU A 449 24.79 2.56 8.32
CA LEU A 449 25.19 3.98 8.25
C LEU A 449 25.43 4.54 9.67
N GLY A 450 24.54 4.25 10.62
CA GLY A 450 24.67 4.73 12.00
C GLY A 450 25.92 4.18 12.69
N GLU A 451 26.21 2.88 12.56
CA GLU A 451 27.44 2.29 13.10
C GLU A 451 28.70 2.90 12.46
N THR A 452 28.66 3.19 11.17
CA THR A 452 29.76 3.83 10.44
C THR A 452 30.02 5.25 10.94
N ILE A 453 28.97 6.07 11.07
CA ILE A 453 29.10 7.45 11.59
C ILE A 453 29.61 7.44 13.03
N LEU A 454 29.06 6.57 13.87
CA LEU A 454 29.50 6.46 15.28
C LEU A 454 30.98 6.09 15.40
N GLU A 455 31.45 5.19 14.56
CA GLU A 455 32.88 4.82 14.51
C GLU A 455 33.75 6.00 14.08
N LEU A 456 33.34 6.74 13.05
CA LEU A 456 34.06 7.94 12.58
C LEU A 456 34.07 9.05 13.65
N MET A 457 33.06 9.10 14.52
CA MET A 457 33.03 9.97 15.71
C MET A 457 33.85 9.43 16.89
N SER A 458 34.62 8.36 16.72
CA SER A 458 35.41 7.70 17.78
C SER A 458 34.59 7.18 18.95
N GLY A 459 33.36 6.75 18.72
CA GLY A 459 32.45 6.17 19.72
C GLY A 459 31.97 7.14 20.82
N ARG A 460 32.05 8.44 20.61
CA ARG A 460 31.75 9.47 21.61
C ARG A 460 30.27 9.91 21.66
N ALA A 461 29.38 9.18 21.02
CA ALA A 461 27.95 9.51 20.97
C ALA A 461 27.06 8.31 21.25
N THR A 462 25.85 8.56 21.72
CA THR A 462 24.80 7.54 21.81
C THR A 462 24.01 7.50 20.50
N LEU A 463 23.98 6.35 19.85
CA LEU A 463 23.25 6.19 18.60
C LEU A 463 21.77 5.93 18.87
N VAL A 464 20.92 6.84 18.42
CA VAL A 464 19.50 6.61 18.23
C VAL A 464 19.30 6.22 16.75
N GLN A 465 19.48 4.95 16.46
CA GLN A 465 19.21 4.44 15.13
C GLN A 465 17.77 3.93 15.08
N THR A 466 17.00 4.43 14.14
CA THR A 466 15.76 3.74 13.78
C THR A 466 16.13 2.47 13.07
N THR A 467 15.85 1.32 13.68
CA THR A 467 15.78 0.08 12.93
C THR A 467 14.75 0.25 11.84
N THR A 468 15.13 -0.09 10.64
CA THR A 468 14.34 0.08 9.43
C THR A 468 13.05 -0.71 9.53
N LYS A 469 11.96 -0.03 9.89
CA LYS A 469 10.62 -0.57 9.71
C LYS A 469 10.30 -0.41 8.24
N ALA A 470 10.09 -1.51 7.53
CA ALA A 470 9.72 -1.47 6.13
C ALA A 470 8.43 -0.65 5.96
N GLU A 471 8.37 0.20 4.93
CA GLU A 471 7.16 0.95 4.58
C GLU A 471 5.97 0.02 4.38
N GLY A 472 6.17 -1.17 3.81
CA GLY A 472 5.16 -2.17 3.55
C GLY A 472 4.41 -2.70 4.78
N SER A 473 4.99 -2.67 5.98
CA SER A 473 4.24 -3.01 7.20
C SER A 473 3.20 -1.94 7.57
N THR A 474 3.33 -0.71 7.08
CA THR A 474 2.46 0.42 7.41
C THR A 474 1.01 0.14 7.09
N PHE A 475 0.72 -0.33 5.89
CA PHE A 475 -0.66 -0.58 5.42
C PHE A 475 -1.27 -1.83 6.07
N VAL A 476 -0.47 -2.84 6.38
CA VAL A 476 -0.91 -3.99 7.18
C VAL A 476 -1.21 -3.56 8.61
N ASN A 477 -0.39 -2.70 9.20
CA ASN A 477 -0.63 -2.11 10.52
C ASN A 477 -1.89 -1.22 10.52
N ALA A 478 -2.11 -0.42 9.49
CA ALA A 478 -3.32 0.37 9.29
C ALA A 478 -4.57 -0.53 9.22
N PHE A 479 -4.51 -1.60 8.43
CA PHE A 479 -5.58 -2.59 8.32
C PHE A 479 -5.90 -3.26 9.67
N LEU A 480 -4.89 -3.69 10.41
CA LEU A 480 -5.06 -4.28 11.72
C LEU A 480 -5.59 -3.28 12.75
N SER A 481 -5.14 -2.01 12.69
CA SER A 481 -5.60 -0.94 13.55
C SER A 481 -7.08 -0.63 13.32
N GLU A 482 -7.52 -0.52 12.07
CA GLU A 482 -8.93 -0.31 11.75
C GLU A 482 -9.82 -1.51 12.14
N ILE A 483 -9.30 -2.74 12.02
CA ILE A 483 -10.01 -3.91 12.53
C ILE A 483 -10.13 -3.85 14.06
N THR A 484 -9.06 -3.52 14.77
CA THR A 484 -9.07 -3.48 16.24
C THR A 484 -9.85 -2.31 16.81
N SER A 485 -9.96 -1.19 16.11
CA SER A 485 -10.76 -0.02 16.54
C SER A 485 -12.26 -0.19 16.35
N SER A 486 -12.69 -1.11 15.47
CA SER A 486 -14.10 -1.35 15.24
C SER A 486 -14.81 -1.99 16.45
N GLN A 487 -16.12 -1.78 16.63
CA GLN A 487 -16.89 -2.32 17.76
C GLN A 487 -17.28 -3.79 17.56
N GLY A 488 -17.11 -4.62 18.59
CA GLY A 488 -17.50 -6.04 18.58
C GLY A 488 -16.56 -6.95 19.35
N VAL A 489 -16.88 -8.22 19.51
CA VAL A 489 -16.06 -9.21 20.25
C VAL A 489 -14.81 -9.61 19.45
N GLY A 490 -14.81 -9.46 18.13
CA GLY A 490 -13.65 -9.75 17.29
C GLY A 490 -12.50 -8.77 17.43
N PRO A 491 -12.81 -7.49 17.41
CA PRO A 491 -11.88 -6.48 17.85
C PRO A 491 -11.33 -6.74 19.26
N THR A 492 -12.15 -7.26 20.17
CA THR A 492 -11.71 -7.61 21.52
C THR A 492 -10.71 -8.78 21.53
N VAL A 493 -10.94 -9.81 20.72
CA VAL A 493 -9.98 -10.94 20.57
C VAL A 493 -8.72 -10.50 19.83
N ALA A 494 -8.87 -9.72 18.75
CA ALA A 494 -7.72 -9.15 18.03
C ALA A 494 -6.92 -8.20 18.94
N ARG A 495 -7.58 -7.34 19.72
CA ARG A 495 -6.94 -6.51 20.76
C ARG A 495 -6.23 -7.35 21.81
N ALA A 496 -6.81 -8.46 22.27
CA ALA A 496 -6.18 -9.35 23.23
C ALA A 496 -4.94 -10.05 22.64
N ALA A 497 -5.03 -10.50 21.38
CA ALA A 497 -3.93 -11.13 20.67
C ALA A 497 -2.79 -10.16 20.32
N LEU A 498 -3.12 -8.90 20.06
CA LEU A 498 -2.19 -7.84 19.65
C LEU A 498 -1.86 -6.87 20.79
N LYS A 499 -2.29 -7.16 22.04
CA LYS A 499 -2.14 -6.26 23.19
C LYS A 499 -0.72 -5.74 23.39
N ASN A 500 0.29 -6.60 23.18
CA ASN A 500 1.70 -6.23 23.31
C ASN A 500 2.27 -5.51 22.07
N LYS A 501 1.46 -5.32 21.04
CA LYS A 501 1.77 -4.68 19.75
C LYS A 501 0.83 -3.51 19.45
N THR A 502 0.09 -3.05 20.46
CA THR A 502 -0.87 -1.96 20.31
C THR A 502 -0.53 -0.86 21.32
N THR A 503 -0.27 0.34 20.82
CA THR A 503 -0.05 1.55 21.62
C THR A 503 -1.11 2.58 21.22
N ASP A 504 -1.85 3.14 22.18
CA ASP A 504 -2.92 4.13 21.97
C ASP A 504 -3.97 3.70 20.89
N GLY A 505 -4.28 2.41 20.83
CA GLY A 505 -5.25 1.87 19.87
C GLY A 505 -4.71 1.60 18.47
N VAL A 506 -3.45 1.91 18.19
CA VAL A 506 -2.76 1.67 16.93
C VAL A 506 -1.94 0.38 17.04
N VAL A 507 -2.11 -0.52 16.07
CA VAL A 507 -1.31 -1.75 15.96
C VAL A 507 0.00 -1.45 15.25
N ASP A 508 1.11 -1.79 15.89
CA ASP A 508 2.44 -1.78 15.29
C ASP A 508 3.11 -3.15 15.48
N LEU A 509 3.16 -3.94 14.41
CA LEU A 509 3.78 -5.26 14.41
C LEU A 509 5.30 -5.20 14.59
N ASP A 510 5.89 -4.05 14.26
CA ASP A 510 7.32 -3.79 14.29
C ASP A 510 7.75 -2.84 15.42
N ALA A 511 6.86 -2.61 16.40
CA ALA A 511 7.15 -1.74 17.53
C ALA A 511 8.46 -2.17 18.23
N ASP A 512 9.51 -1.40 17.99
CA ASP A 512 10.73 -1.45 18.77
C ASP A 512 10.58 -0.51 19.98
N VAL A 513 11.38 -0.74 21.01
CA VAL A 513 11.42 0.12 22.19
C VAL A 513 11.85 1.51 21.75
N GLU A 514 10.98 2.51 21.91
CA GLU A 514 11.37 3.91 21.75
C GLU A 514 12.52 4.20 22.71
N VAL A 515 13.70 4.48 22.16
CA VAL A 515 14.81 4.99 22.98
C VAL A 515 14.51 6.48 23.19
N PRO A 516 14.34 6.93 24.45
CA PRO A 516 14.12 8.35 24.71
C PRO A 516 15.30 9.17 24.18
N VAL A 517 15.06 10.13 23.29
CA VAL A 517 16.05 11.06 22.75
C VAL A 517 16.38 12.12 23.80
N SER A 518 16.73 11.69 25.02
CA SER A 518 17.00 12.61 26.15
C SER A 518 18.49 12.79 26.42
N ASP A 519 19.35 12.06 25.70
CA ASP A 519 20.81 12.17 25.84
C ASP A 519 21.34 13.31 24.95
N PRO A 520 21.95 14.36 25.51
CA PRO A 520 22.55 15.47 24.73
C PRO A 520 23.68 15.05 23.79
N SER A 521 24.28 13.87 24.01
CA SER A 521 25.31 13.30 23.14
C SER A 521 24.73 12.40 22.04
N ALA A 522 23.41 12.25 21.97
CA ALA A 522 22.78 11.35 21.00
C ALA A 522 22.80 11.93 19.59
N ILE A 523 22.96 11.02 18.62
CA ILE A 523 22.75 11.30 17.20
C ILE A 523 21.57 10.46 16.70
N ALA A 524 20.69 11.09 15.94
CA ALA A 524 19.63 10.38 15.23
C ALA A 524 20.12 10.13 13.79
N VAL A 525 20.20 8.86 13.40
CA VAL A 525 20.57 8.45 12.04
C VAL A 525 19.41 7.70 11.41
N VAL A 526 18.91 8.22 10.32
CA VAL A 526 17.76 7.67 9.59
C VAL A 526 18.19 7.34 8.17
N GLY A 527 17.96 6.09 7.75
CA GLY A 527 18.01 5.68 6.37
C GLY A 527 16.61 5.73 5.76
N SER A 528 16.51 6.18 4.52
CA SER A 528 15.32 6.15 3.69
C SER A 528 15.77 5.76 2.29
N GLY A 529 15.79 4.45 1.99
CA GLY A 529 16.46 3.92 0.82
C GLY A 529 17.93 4.29 0.79
N ASN A 530 18.37 4.96 -0.28
CA ASN A 530 19.74 5.46 -0.41
C ASN A 530 19.92 6.92 0.05
N LEU A 531 18.89 7.51 0.69
CA LEU A 531 18.95 8.78 1.40
C LEU A 531 19.30 8.52 2.87
N GLY A 532 20.34 9.14 3.37
CA GLY A 532 20.76 9.09 4.76
C GLY A 532 20.67 10.46 5.41
N LEU A 533 20.09 10.53 6.58
CA LEU A 533 19.88 11.79 7.31
C LEU A 533 20.42 11.66 8.73
N VAL A 534 21.18 12.66 9.17
CA VAL A 534 21.82 12.67 10.50
C VAL A 534 21.51 13.95 11.22
N TRP A 535 21.06 13.84 12.47
CA TRP A 535 20.85 14.95 13.40
C TRP A 535 21.66 14.76 14.67
N PHE A 536 22.33 15.81 15.11
CA PHE A 536 22.95 15.90 16.42
C PHE A 536 21.91 16.44 17.40
N THR A 537 21.23 15.54 18.08
CA THR A 537 19.97 15.84 18.81
C THR A 537 20.17 16.71 20.06
N GLY A 538 21.41 16.84 20.54
CA GLY A 538 21.76 17.73 21.66
C GLY A 538 21.80 19.22 21.30
N ASN A 539 21.62 19.58 20.02
CA ASN A 539 21.66 20.95 19.54
C ASN A 539 20.27 21.41 19.10
N ASP A 540 19.81 22.54 19.58
CA ASP A 540 18.51 23.12 19.22
C ASP A 540 18.52 23.72 17.80
N GLN A 541 19.69 23.97 17.22
CA GLN A 541 19.86 24.49 15.87
C GLN A 541 20.60 23.49 14.99
N ARG A 542 20.39 23.59 13.68
CA ARG A 542 21.15 22.84 12.68
C ARG A 542 22.62 23.24 12.72
N LEU A 543 23.50 22.25 12.86
CA LEU A 543 24.94 22.48 12.87
C LEU A 543 25.47 22.80 11.48
N THR A 544 26.44 23.72 11.46
CA THR A 544 27.19 24.04 10.24
C THR A 544 28.46 23.18 10.15
N VAL A 545 29.09 23.13 8.95
CA VAL A 545 30.33 22.38 8.75
C VAL A 545 31.45 22.88 9.68
N GLU A 546 31.48 24.19 9.94
CA GLU A 546 32.46 24.82 10.86
C GLU A 546 32.26 24.34 12.31
N GLU A 547 31.04 24.27 12.79
CA GLU A 547 30.69 23.75 14.13
C GLU A 547 30.91 22.24 14.22
N LEU A 548 30.57 21.47 13.16
CA LEU A 548 30.86 20.05 13.10
C LEU A 548 32.36 19.76 13.15
N GLU A 549 33.19 20.60 12.47
CA GLU A 549 34.63 20.45 12.50
C GLU A 549 35.23 20.77 13.89
N GLU A 550 34.63 21.70 14.63
CA GLU A 550 35.03 21.98 16.02
C GLU A 550 34.66 20.83 16.97
N LEU A 551 33.45 20.25 16.81
CA LEU A 551 32.95 19.18 17.68
C LEU A 551 33.56 17.81 17.34
N HIS A 552 33.67 17.52 16.06
CA HIS A 552 34.11 16.23 15.48
C HIS A 552 35.08 16.46 14.33
N PRO A 553 36.35 16.82 14.60
CA PRO A 553 37.34 17.14 13.56
C PRO A 553 37.46 16.03 12.50
N GLY A 554 37.33 16.40 11.23
CA GLY A 554 37.48 15.52 10.09
C GLY A 554 36.27 14.60 9.81
N LEU A 555 35.17 14.71 10.54
CA LEU A 555 33.99 13.84 10.38
C LEU A 555 33.41 13.94 8.97
N VAL A 556 33.10 15.17 8.50
CA VAL A 556 32.47 15.38 7.18
C VAL A 556 33.36 14.86 6.07
N ALA A 557 34.66 15.13 6.13
CA ALA A 557 35.63 14.65 5.17
C ALA A 557 35.73 13.11 5.17
N SER A 558 35.72 12.49 6.36
CA SER A 558 35.78 11.02 6.48
C SER A 558 34.52 10.33 5.97
N VAL A 559 33.35 10.93 6.21
CA VAL A 559 32.08 10.43 5.67
C VAL A 559 32.05 10.55 4.14
N ALA A 560 32.46 11.70 3.58
CA ALA A 560 32.51 11.92 2.13
C ALA A 560 33.54 11.02 1.43
N ALA A 561 34.60 10.61 2.13
CA ALA A 561 35.60 9.69 1.61
C ALA A 561 35.20 8.21 1.71
N HIS A 562 34.11 7.88 2.39
CA HIS A 562 33.65 6.49 2.54
C HIS A 562 33.16 5.94 1.19
N PRO A 563 33.62 4.76 0.74
CA PRO A 563 33.31 4.25 -0.61
C PRO A 563 31.83 3.96 -0.86
N GLY A 564 31.02 3.86 0.18
CA GLY A 564 29.55 3.67 0.10
C GLY A 564 28.77 4.97 0.06
N VAL A 565 29.43 6.13 0.16
CA VAL A 565 28.81 7.45 0.15
C VAL A 565 29.14 8.15 -1.17
N GLY A 566 28.13 8.55 -1.91
CA GLY A 566 28.30 9.27 -3.16
C GLY A 566 28.43 10.78 -2.96
N LEU A 567 27.65 11.33 -2.02
CA LEU A 567 27.74 12.74 -1.62
C LEU A 567 27.27 12.96 -0.17
N VAL A 568 27.74 14.04 0.43
CA VAL A 568 27.31 14.56 1.73
C VAL A 568 27.00 16.05 1.59
N MET A 569 25.79 16.47 1.89
CA MET A 569 25.42 17.88 1.97
C MET A 569 25.40 18.32 3.43
N VAL A 570 26.01 19.48 3.67
CA VAL A 570 26.03 20.16 4.97
C VAL A 570 26.00 21.67 4.76
N ARG A 571 25.46 22.42 5.73
CA ARG A 571 25.41 23.88 5.64
C ARG A 571 26.70 24.52 6.16
N SER A 572 27.21 25.55 5.46
CA SER A 572 28.32 26.39 5.90
C SER A 572 27.81 27.79 6.28
N LYS A 573 28.35 28.35 7.35
CA LYS A 573 28.06 29.76 7.76
C LYS A 573 28.46 30.77 6.67
N ALA A 574 29.56 30.51 6.00
CA ALA A 574 30.12 31.43 5.03
C ALA A 574 29.65 31.20 3.58
N ARG A 575 29.22 29.96 3.25
CA ARG A 575 29.05 29.53 1.86
C ARG A 575 27.66 28.92 1.54
N GLY A 576 26.75 28.86 2.52
CA GLY A 576 25.45 28.25 2.35
C GLY A 576 25.51 26.72 2.28
N ALA A 577 24.71 26.10 1.44
CA ALA A 577 24.71 24.64 1.26
C ALA A 577 25.93 24.18 0.47
N VAL A 578 26.68 23.23 1.03
CA VAL A 578 27.89 22.66 0.44
C VAL A 578 27.73 21.15 0.32
N VAL A 579 28.06 20.60 -0.84
CA VAL A 579 28.04 19.17 -1.13
C VAL A 579 29.48 18.68 -1.29
N PHE A 580 29.88 17.75 -0.44
CA PHE A 580 31.16 17.08 -0.49
C PHE A 580 31.00 15.72 -1.15
N GLY A 581 31.87 15.40 -2.07
CA GLY A 581 32.02 14.08 -2.67
C GLY A 581 33.44 13.56 -2.47
N PRO A 582 33.74 12.32 -2.88
CA PRO A 582 35.05 11.71 -2.68
C PRO A 582 36.19 12.42 -3.42
N LYS A 583 35.90 13.17 -4.50
CA LYS A 583 36.91 13.81 -5.36
C LYS A 583 36.64 15.29 -5.64
N GLY A 584 35.63 15.88 -5.03
CA GLY A 584 35.35 17.29 -5.25
C GLY A 584 34.21 17.82 -4.37
N THR A 585 33.96 19.11 -4.51
CA THR A 585 33.02 19.86 -3.71
C THR A 585 32.19 20.78 -4.59
N ARG A 586 30.87 20.81 -4.36
CA ARG A 586 29.96 21.76 -5.01
C ARG A 586 29.35 22.71 -3.99
N TYR A 587 29.45 24.01 -4.28
CA TYR A 587 28.83 25.10 -3.49
C TYR A 587 27.52 25.47 -4.18
N LEU A 588 26.37 25.02 -3.60
CA LEU A 588 25.07 25.12 -4.27
C LEU A 588 24.65 26.56 -4.49
N ASP A 589 24.76 27.40 -3.45
CA ASP A 589 24.33 28.80 -3.51
C ASP A 589 25.19 29.67 -4.46
N GLN A 590 26.39 29.20 -4.80
CA GLN A 590 27.34 29.91 -5.64
C GLN A 590 27.47 29.31 -7.04
N ASP A 591 26.79 28.20 -7.29
CA ASP A 591 26.90 27.37 -8.51
C ASP A 591 28.38 27.09 -8.93
N ARG A 592 29.21 26.79 -7.93
CA ARG A 592 30.65 26.60 -8.11
C ARG A 592 31.05 25.17 -7.75
N VAL A 593 31.93 24.60 -8.57
CA VAL A 593 32.52 23.28 -8.36
C VAL A 593 34.03 23.37 -8.18
N GLU A 594 34.56 22.62 -7.22
CA GLU A 594 36.00 22.40 -7.02
C GLU A 594 36.28 20.88 -7.13
N GLY A 595 37.08 20.45 -8.09
CA GLY A 595 37.32 19.05 -8.39
C GLY A 595 36.21 18.44 -9.28
N GLU A 596 35.88 17.15 -9.07
CA GLU A 596 34.78 16.48 -9.77
C GLU A 596 33.44 16.87 -9.13
N ASP A 597 32.39 17.13 -9.94
CA ASP A 597 31.08 17.49 -9.41
C ASP A 597 30.39 16.28 -8.74
N PRO A 598 30.18 16.27 -7.43
CA PRO A 598 29.57 15.13 -6.74
C PRO A 598 28.08 14.93 -7.07
N THR A 599 27.44 15.91 -7.70
CA THR A 599 26.00 15.84 -8.02
C THR A 599 25.72 15.26 -9.42
N GLU A 600 26.72 15.19 -10.28
CA GLU A 600 26.55 14.87 -11.72
C GLU A 600 25.91 13.49 -11.95
N LEU A 601 26.36 12.48 -11.18
CA LEU A 601 25.87 11.10 -11.34
C LEU A 601 24.42 10.89 -10.96
N PHE A 602 23.82 11.78 -10.15
CA PHE A 602 22.46 11.61 -9.61
C PHE A 602 21.37 12.22 -10.50
N GLY A 603 21.74 12.85 -11.61
CA GLY A 603 20.80 13.40 -12.59
C GLY A 603 20.71 14.93 -12.59
N PRO A 604 20.06 15.51 -13.60
CA PRO A 604 20.09 16.96 -13.87
C PRO A 604 19.42 17.81 -12.79
N HIS A 605 18.46 17.25 -12.04
CA HIS A 605 17.70 17.98 -11.03
C HIS A 605 18.23 17.79 -9.60
N THR A 606 19.40 17.18 -9.44
CA THR A 606 20.03 16.91 -8.14
C THR A 606 20.26 18.19 -7.34
N VAL A 607 20.85 19.23 -7.96
CA VAL A 607 21.12 20.53 -7.30
C VAL A 607 19.83 21.16 -6.78
N MET A 608 18.81 21.24 -7.62
CA MET A 608 17.49 21.78 -7.24
C MET A 608 16.87 20.99 -6.09
N SER A 609 16.94 19.65 -6.13
CA SER A 609 16.42 18.78 -5.08
C SER A 609 17.15 18.97 -3.75
N LEU A 610 18.49 19.06 -3.77
CA LEU A 610 19.30 19.30 -2.57
C LEU A 610 19.07 20.69 -1.98
N MET A 611 18.93 21.73 -2.81
CA MET A 611 18.60 23.09 -2.33
C MET A 611 17.21 23.13 -1.68
N ARG A 612 16.25 22.37 -2.24
CA ARG A 612 14.92 22.24 -1.64
C ARG A 612 14.99 21.58 -0.26
N GLU A 613 15.75 20.48 -0.13
CA GLU A 613 15.95 19.80 1.15
C GLU A 613 16.66 20.70 2.17
N ASP A 614 17.71 21.45 1.74
CA ASP A 614 18.41 22.40 2.61
C ASP A 614 17.51 23.49 3.18
N ALA A 615 16.51 23.91 2.41
CA ALA A 615 15.55 24.95 2.80
C ALA A 615 14.44 24.46 3.74
N MET A 616 14.30 23.15 3.98
CA MET A 616 13.27 22.60 4.87
C MET A 616 13.54 22.96 6.33
N THR A 617 12.48 23.25 7.09
CA THR A 617 12.56 23.63 8.52
C THR A 617 13.27 22.56 9.36
N HIS A 618 13.04 21.28 9.05
CA HIS A 618 13.59 20.14 9.79
C HIS A 618 14.74 19.45 9.05
N ALA A 619 15.43 20.18 8.16
CA ALA A 619 16.60 19.67 7.46
C ALA A 619 17.64 19.06 8.42
N PRO A 620 18.30 17.95 8.05
CA PRO A 620 19.32 17.30 8.86
C PRO A 620 20.61 18.13 8.94
N ASP A 621 21.48 17.79 9.88
CA ASP A 621 22.84 18.34 9.94
C ASP A 621 23.68 17.81 8.78
N LEU A 622 23.59 16.50 8.50
CA LEU A 622 24.17 15.88 7.33
C LEU A 622 23.07 15.17 6.52
N LEU A 623 23.00 15.46 5.22
CA LEU A 623 22.23 14.70 4.24
C LEU A 623 23.21 13.93 3.37
N LEU A 624 22.96 12.63 3.22
CA LEU A 624 23.81 11.75 2.43
C LEU A 624 23.01 11.09 1.31
N LEU A 625 23.64 10.91 0.16
CA LEU A 625 23.21 9.93 -0.83
C LEU A 625 24.27 8.82 -0.89
N SER A 626 23.83 7.57 -0.93
CA SER A 626 24.77 6.48 -1.11
C SER A 626 25.35 6.47 -2.51
N GLN A 627 26.44 5.71 -2.70
CA GLN A 627 27.04 5.53 -4.01
C GLN A 627 26.02 4.96 -5.00
N TYR A 628 25.96 5.58 -6.16
CA TYR A 628 25.20 5.13 -7.33
C TYR A 628 26.14 4.59 -8.39
N ASP A 629 25.85 3.40 -8.91
CA ASP A 629 26.52 2.80 -10.05
C ASP A 629 25.66 2.96 -11.31
N PRO A 630 26.00 3.86 -12.23
CA PRO A 630 25.18 4.12 -13.42
C PRO A 630 25.27 3.00 -14.47
N GLU A 631 26.30 2.14 -14.45
CA GLU A 631 26.41 1.01 -15.39
C GLU A 631 25.44 -0.11 -15.02
N LEU A 632 25.28 -0.37 -13.72
CA LEU A 632 24.36 -1.38 -13.20
C LEU A 632 22.97 -0.82 -12.85
N GLY A 633 22.85 0.51 -12.71
CA GLY A 633 21.64 1.16 -12.19
C GLY A 633 21.40 0.87 -10.69
N GLU A 634 22.47 0.53 -9.95
CA GLU A 634 22.39 0.09 -8.56
C GLU A 634 22.73 1.19 -7.56
N VAL A 635 22.06 1.17 -6.41
CA VAL A 635 22.38 1.98 -5.22
C VAL A 635 22.69 1.08 -4.03
N ALA A 636 23.44 1.57 -3.05
CA ALA A 636 23.65 0.85 -1.79
C ALA A 636 22.71 1.42 -0.72
N ALA A 637 21.49 0.90 -0.60
CA ALA A 637 20.52 1.42 0.36
C ALA A 637 21.05 1.44 1.79
N PHE A 638 20.84 2.55 2.50
CA PHE A 638 21.14 2.64 3.94
C PHE A 638 20.14 1.84 4.78
N GLU A 639 18.99 1.55 4.19
CA GLU A 639 18.01 0.60 4.71
C GLU A 639 18.38 -0.84 4.35
N GLU A 640 17.87 -1.80 5.13
CA GLU A 640 18.05 -3.23 4.87
C GLU A 640 17.04 -3.72 3.81
N LEU A 641 16.99 -3.05 2.65
CA LEU A 641 16.09 -3.32 1.53
C LEU A 641 16.89 -3.33 0.23
N ILE A 642 16.74 -4.38 -0.60
CA ILE A 642 17.48 -4.53 -1.86
C ILE A 642 16.82 -3.82 -3.05
N GLY A 643 15.51 -3.65 -3.04
CA GLY A 643 14.81 -2.65 -3.82
C GLY A 643 14.59 -1.44 -2.93
N SER A 644 14.96 -0.27 -3.36
CA SER A 644 14.93 0.91 -2.49
C SER A 644 14.61 2.18 -3.27
N HIS A 645 14.06 3.15 -2.55
CA HIS A 645 13.73 4.48 -3.03
C HIS A 645 13.91 5.49 -1.88
N GLY A 646 13.76 6.77 -2.15
CA GLY A 646 13.88 7.84 -1.15
C GLY A 646 14.97 8.84 -1.47
N GLY A 647 16.02 8.41 -2.18
CA GLY A 647 17.10 9.28 -2.64
C GLY A 647 17.05 9.57 -4.14
N LEU A 648 18.21 9.69 -4.76
CA LEU A 648 18.38 9.93 -6.18
C LEU A 648 19.26 8.81 -6.79
N GLY A 649 19.22 8.74 -8.11
CA GLY A 649 20.00 7.77 -8.90
C GLY A 649 19.18 6.51 -9.24
N GLY A 650 19.14 6.20 -10.54
CA GLY A 650 18.44 5.05 -11.08
C GLY A 650 16.92 5.23 -11.19
N PRO A 651 16.19 4.13 -11.43
CA PRO A 651 14.76 4.17 -11.73
C PRO A 651 13.87 4.67 -10.60
N GLN A 652 14.37 4.84 -9.37
CA GLN A 652 13.56 5.33 -8.24
C GLN A 652 12.96 6.73 -8.48
N THR A 653 13.59 7.54 -9.33
CA THR A 653 13.11 8.88 -9.69
C THR A 653 12.30 8.91 -10.99
N GLU A 654 11.97 7.75 -11.57
CA GLU A 654 11.27 7.65 -12.85
C GLU A 654 9.88 7.02 -12.72
N PRO A 655 8.96 7.60 -11.95
CA PRO A 655 7.58 7.14 -11.93
C PRO A 655 6.86 7.37 -13.27
N PHE A 656 5.65 6.81 -13.37
CA PHE A 656 4.82 6.92 -14.58
C PHE A 656 3.45 7.53 -14.27
N ILE A 657 2.78 7.97 -15.33
CA ILE A 657 1.36 8.27 -15.37
C ILE A 657 0.76 7.75 -16.69
N LEU A 658 -0.26 6.91 -16.57
CA LEU A 658 -1.09 6.41 -17.67
C LEU A 658 -2.45 7.11 -17.58
N HIS A 659 -2.77 7.90 -18.58
CA HIS A 659 -3.94 8.78 -18.56
C HIS A 659 -4.72 8.69 -19.87
N PRO A 660 -6.02 9.07 -19.90
CA PRO A 660 -6.79 9.18 -21.12
C PRO A 660 -6.05 10.00 -22.17
N ILE A 661 -6.07 9.53 -23.44
CA ILE A 661 -5.27 10.12 -24.52
C ILE A 661 -5.68 11.57 -24.84
N GLU A 662 -6.93 11.93 -24.57
CA GLU A 662 -7.46 13.28 -24.76
C GLU A 662 -7.01 14.28 -23.67
N TRP A 663 -6.33 13.82 -22.64
CA TRP A 663 -5.80 14.66 -21.57
C TRP A 663 -4.30 14.87 -21.77
N GLU A 664 -3.90 16.09 -21.99
CA GLU A 664 -2.50 16.46 -22.16
C GLU A 664 -1.85 16.81 -20.82
N LEU A 665 -0.56 16.51 -20.69
CA LEU A 665 0.28 16.99 -19.59
C LEU A 665 0.75 18.42 -19.91
N ASP A 666 0.90 19.27 -18.87
CA ASP A 666 1.40 20.64 -19.04
C ASP A 666 2.87 20.69 -19.48
N GLU A 667 3.63 19.65 -19.13
CA GLU A 667 5.06 19.48 -19.44
C GLU A 667 5.27 18.08 -20.03
N GLU A 668 6.25 17.90 -20.92
CA GLU A 668 6.59 16.60 -21.51
C GLU A 668 7.00 15.59 -20.42
N ILE A 669 7.77 16.06 -19.43
CA ILE A 669 8.15 15.32 -18.23
C ILE A 669 7.85 16.22 -17.03
N PRO A 670 6.68 16.05 -16.36
CA PRO A 670 6.36 16.81 -15.16
C PRO A 670 7.41 16.59 -14.06
N LEU A 671 7.83 17.66 -13.40
CA LEU A 671 8.84 17.61 -12.36
C LEU A 671 8.21 17.75 -10.98
N GLY A 672 8.37 16.69 -10.18
CA GLY A 672 7.88 16.60 -8.81
C GLY A 672 6.38 16.30 -8.70
N ALA A 673 5.98 15.72 -7.61
CA ALA A 673 4.60 15.32 -7.31
C ALA A 673 3.58 16.49 -7.37
N PRO A 674 3.90 17.73 -6.97
CA PRO A 674 2.99 18.88 -7.15
C PRO A 674 2.65 19.20 -8.62
N ALA A 675 3.51 18.85 -9.59
CA ALA A 675 3.18 18.99 -11.01
C ALA A 675 2.07 18.00 -11.43
N ILE A 676 2.08 16.80 -10.88
CA ILE A 676 1.02 15.80 -11.10
C ILE A 676 -0.31 16.29 -10.51
N TYR A 677 -0.30 16.88 -9.30
CA TYR A 677 -1.49 17.50 -8.72
C TYR A 677 -2.09 18.58 -9.67
N ARG A 678 -1.26 19.48 -10.25
CA ARG A 678 -1.75 20.52 -11.16
C ARG A 678 -2.46 19.93 -12.38
N ASN A 679 -1.89 18.88 -12.98
CA ASN A 679 -2.47 18.18 -14.12
C ASN A 679 -3.79 17.47 -13.73
N LEU A 680 -3.82 16.72 -12.62
CA LEU A 680 -5.01 16.04 -12.14
C LEU A 680 -6.13 17.04 -11.78
N ARG A 681 -5.79 18.15 -11.14
CA ARG A 681 -6.73 19.23 -10.83
C ARG A 681 -7.37 19.80 -12.10
N ARG A 682 -6.56 20.15 -13.10
CA ARG A 682 -7.03 20.66 -14.39
C ARG A 682 -7.96 19.66 -15.10
N TRP A 683 -7.63 18.37 -15.06
CA TRP A 683 -8.47 17.32 -15.63
C TRP A 683 -9.79 17.17 -14.88
N LEU A 684 -9.80 17.25 -13.55
CA LEU A 684 -11.02 17.26 -12.75
C LEU A 684 -11.92 18.45 -13.09
N GLU A 685 -11.34 19.64 -13.17
CA GLU A 685 -12.07 20.85 -13.57
C GLU A 685 -12.67 20.70 -14.98
N SER A 686 -11.95 20.09 -15.93
CA SER A 686 -12.42 19.86 -17.31
C SER A 686 -13.62 18.91 -17.41
N ILE A 687 -13.78 18.00 -16.46
CA ILE A 687 -14.95 17.10 -16.37
C ILE A 687 -16.03 17.61 -15.40
N GLY A 688 -15.92 18.88 -14.96
CA GLY A 688 -16.92 19.53 -14.13
C GLY A 688 -16.86 19.17 -12.64
N ILE A 689 -15.72 18.72 -12.13
CA ILE A 689 -15.48 18.42 -10.71
C ILE A 689 -14.50 19.46 -10.14
N PRO A 690 -14.97 20.63 -9.69
CA PRO A 690 -14.10 21.61 -9.04
C PRO A 690 -13.67 21.10 -7.66
N LEU A 691 -12.50 21.52 -7.18
CA LEU A 691 -12.06 21.26 -5.83
C LEU A 691 -12.88 22.02 -4.78
N GLY A 692 -12.75 21.63 -3.52
CA GLY A 692 -13.36 22.33 -2.39
C GLY A 692 -12.88 23.78 -2.24
N ALA A 693 -13.57 24.54 -1.42
CA ALA A 693 -13.13 25.90 -1.08
C ALA A 693 -11.84 25.86 -0.24
N PRO A 694 -10.90 26.78 -0.47
CA PRO A 694 -9.71 26.86 0.37
C PRO A 694 -10.09 27.14 1.82
N LYS A 695 -9.35 26.53 2.76
CA LYS A 695 -9.48 26.86 4.19
C LYS A 695 -9.09 28.33 4.38
N ALA A 696 -9.89 29.07 5.15
CA ALA A 696 -9.52 30.44 5.54
C ALA A 696 -8.17 30.39 6.29
N ASP A 697 -7.23 31.23 5.87
CA ASP A 697 -5.89 31.29 6.49
C ASP A 697 -6.03 31.61 7.97
N ALA A 698 -5.68 30.71 8.86
CA ALA A 698 -5.67 30.95 10.29
C ALA A 698 -4.71 32.10 10.70
N ARG A 699 -3.81 32.52 9.82
CA ARG A 699 -2.91 33.65 10.03
C ARG A 699 -3.59 35.02 9.84
N THR A 700 -4.63 35.10 9.02
CA THR A 700 -5.39 36.34 8.79
C THR A 700 -6.35 36.64 9.94
N THR A 701 -6.89 35.61 10.61
CA THR A 701 -7.81 35.83 11.75
C THR A 701 -7.12 36.32 13.02
N VAL A 702 -5.84 36.00 13.23
CA VAL A 702 -5.07 36.50 14.39
C VAL A 702 -4.65 37.96 14.19
N ALA A 703 -4.50 38.41 12.94
CA ALA A 703 -4.17 39.82 12.65
C ALA A 703 -5.37 40.78 12.78
N GLU A 704 -6.59 40.29 12.58
CA GLU A 704 -7.82 41.11 12.76
C GLU A 704 -8.28 41.20 14.22
N GLU A 705 -7.94 40.22 15.09
CA GLU A 705 -8.27 40.28 16.51
C GLU A 705 -7.30 41.13 17.35
N THR A 706 -6.13 41.48 16.81
CA THR A 706 -5.10 42.28 17.51
C THR A 706 -5.08 43.76 17.09
N ALA A 707 -5.94 44.21 16.20
CA ALA A 707 -6.08 45.63 15.90
C ALA A 707 -6.77 46.36 17.07
N PRO A 708 -6.16 47.40 17.68
CA PRO A 708 -6.77 48.10 18.80
C PRO A 708 -8.02 48.88 18.27
N ARG A 709 -9.17 48.51 18.84
CA ARG A 709 -10.38 49.31 18.63
C ARG A 709 -10.12 50.76 19.06
N ALA A 710 -10.06 51.66 18.14
CA ALA A 710 -9.98 53.10 18.43
C ALA A 710 -11.22 53.52 19.25
N ALA A 711 -10.99 53.92 20.49
CA ALA A 711 -12.00 54.49 21.36
C ALA A 711 -12.48 55.80 20.74
N VAL A 712 -13.73 55.86 20.27
CA VAL A 712 -14.40 57.14 19.98
C VAL A 712 -14.80 57.73 21.33
N VAL A 713 -14.12 58.81 21.73
CA VAL A 713 -14.55 59.65 22.82
C VAL A 713 -15.48 60.72 22.22
N VAL A 714 -16.73 60.72 22.68
CA VAL A 714 -17.67 61.83 22.51
C VAL A 714 -17.60 62.70 23.78
#